data_7d1adb52d672c04827b6b2a7546963b1
#
_entry.id   7d1adb52d672c04827b6b2a7546963b1
#
_cell.length_a   1.000
_cell.length_b   1.000
_cell.length_c   1.000
_cell.angle_alpha   90.00
_cell.angle_beta   90.00
_cell.angle_gamma   90.00
#
_symmetry.space_group_name_H-M   'P 1'
#
loop_
_entity.id
_entity.type
_entity.pdbx_description
1 polymer ?
#
loop_
_entity_poly.entity_id
_entity_poly.type
_entity_poly.pdbx_seq_one_letter_code
_entity_poly.pdbx_strand_id
1 'polypeptide(L)'
;YRCKITVVKPTLKNQKATLEEGESIQLGFKEKGVKVSWSSADQKIATVTKTGVVQAVGEGNTSIVAKVKGIKIFARIFVTKKYVQDSGHEYTRGEWVKLLLDKVGCKYEEQFDSKNYYYADTRENENGIAAEIAKTMGIIPDETDEQDVPYFYPDEYATREFAAYTAVMLMGYETTYEEPTCTDAAQIRYKNVVAIALKKNMLSLNGDTFEPEKAINGNDAAQILKAIDQITEDSVIDENYDSKVTYATNVVEVKDTSKNIYNVVQNSDGTYTITVKDGNAYKNLETGKVVLFSAKEMGTDTDIALKVQNITKDGLGRLIIKAGKPDDISEVYKSIDFEGAGIADPENMQVTAEGVQYEYIPENSSEVPAGGLTLGGSIPVPGKLKFDLNHKFNDKVKLSGSVAVTIPDVSCKLDAGFSWGKIEERHFIASVTGKADFEGGLYISGVNSEQQIKHASGTMETVSDVLELGRVPIKLGTTGLSADLVVSLFYDVSGQFVVKYSVEATGGYEFKDGNGRFIHDFSQTLTPVTIEGSAKCGLQFGLNLTALETWDLAGIDIKVGPAAKASVSYTVRDAGNVLCSDVRTYIYAAGELNPDTVVGKFLKTVWHYTLSKDFLSDDDDNPLKLKVHFENGTLVDKCTVGAGSIEGSVLDSNSKAPVKNASVEAYSGTVKVEKTFTKEDGTYSFNDLDEGIYKIVVTATGYQKYESSSMGVSGNQITYAESFLMVSRAEAGDGELSGRFIHSMTGGNIENVTYELRKGWDNVIGETVKEGVSADGTYTLTVPAGNYTLNASNEDFVSAHINVVVQANACSERDVTMSPTNISAGDEGLLQIVLTWGETPRDLDSHLLGPADENGDDYFHVYYRDKNAYSEDGDVIANLDLDDTSSYGPETTTIYKGFTGRKYSF
;
A
#
# COMPACT_ATOMS: atom_id res chain seq x y z
N TYR A 1 6.66 72.32 2.09
CA TYR A 1 6.50 71.22 1.15
C TYR A 1 6.75 69.88 1.90
N ARG A 2 5.75 69.01 1.96
CA ARG A 2 5.95 67.63 2.47
C ARG A 2 6.14 66.75 1.24
N CYS A 3 7.30 66.09 1.13
CA CYS A 3 7.54 65.07 0.13
C CYS A 3 7.17 63.69 0.71
N LYS A 4 6.26 62.98 0.08
CA LYS A 4 5.94 61.58 0.42
C LYS A 4 6.96 60.68 -0.30
N ILE A 5 7.89 60.10 0.42
CA ILE A 5 8.83 59.13 -0.11
C ILE A 5 8.21 57.74 0.11
N THR A 6 7.91 57.03 -0.97
CA THR A 6 7.49 55.64 -0.91
C THR A 6 8.72 54.78 -1.23
N VAL A 7 9.15 53.96 -0.31
CA VAL A 7 10.20 52.97 -0.53
C VAL A 7 9.54 51.70 -1.03
N VAL A 8 9.87 51.29 -2.24
CA VAL A 8 9.33 50.05 -2.82
C VAL A 8 10.46 49.00 -2.88
N LYS A 9 10.18 47.77 -2.43
CA LYS A 9 11.09 46.63 -2.64
C LYS A 9 11.11 46.32 -4.13
N PRO A 10 12.31 46.22 -4.77
CA PRO A 10 12.36 45.85 -6.18
C PRO A 10 11.77 44.48 -6.44
N THR A 11 11.04 44.33 -7.53
CA THR A 11 10.34 43.09 -7.92
C THR A 11 10.94 42.49 -9.18
N LEU A 12 11.33 41.21 -9.15
CA LEU A 12 11.77 40.51 -10.34
C LEU A 12 10.61 40.40 -11.36
N LYS A 13 10.92 40.46 -12.64
CA LYS A 13 9.94 40.21 -13.70
C LYS A 13 9.54 38.73 -13.72
N ASN A 14 10.52 37.84 -13.55
CA ASN A 14 10.36 36.40 -13.51
C ASN A 14 10.89 35.95 -12.17
N GLN A 15 10.00 35.50 -11.30
CA GLN A 15 10.35 34.94 -10.00
C GLN A 15 10.53 33.39 -10.08
N LYS A 16 9.99 32.77 -11.14
CA LYS A 16 10.07 31.36 -11.46
C LYS A 16 10.30 31.20 -12.97
N ALA A 17 11.14 30.24 -13.37
CA ALA A 17 11.33 29.87 -14.77
C ALA A 17 11.78 28.41 -14.88
N THR A 18 11.18 27.70 -15.86
CA THR A 18 11.59 26.36 -16.27
C THR A 18 12.39 26.47 -17.55
N LEU A 19 13.53 25.81 -17.61
CA LEU A 19 14.47 25.78 -18.72
C LEU A 19 14.85 24.34 -19.04
N GLU A 20 14.96 23.98 -20.30
CA GLU A 20 15.63 22.75 -20.69
C GLU A 20 17.16 22.93 -20.59
N GLU A 21 17.89 21.83 -20.34
CA GLU A 21 19.38 21.87 -20.35
C GLU A 21 19.90 22.55 -21.61
N GLY A 22 20.78 23.54 -21.42
CA GLY A 22 21.35 24.36 -22.49
C GLY A 22 20.56 25.61 -22.84
N GLU A 23 19.33 25.76 -22.31
CA GLU A 23 18.53 27.00 -22.51
C GLU A 23 19.00 28.13 -21.59
N SER A 24 18.59 29.33 -21.93
CA SER A 24 18.94 30.54 -21.16
C SER A 24 17.78 31.48 -21.03
N ILE A 25 17.67 32.19 -19.89
CA ILE A 25 16.68 33.24 -19.64
C ILE A 25 17.35 34.49 -19.10
N GLN A 26 16.86 35.66 -19.49
CA GLN A 26 17.29 36.94 -18.95
C GLN A 26 16.41 37.32 -17.74
N LEU A 27 16.96 37.32 -16.55
CA LEU A 27 16.33 37.89 -15.37
C LEU A 27 16.48 39.42 -15.31
N GLY A 28 15.50 40.07 -14.72
CA GLY A 28 15.52 41.55 -14.57
C GLY A 28 14.42 42.01 -13.62
N PHE A 29 14.48 43.30 -13.26
CA PHE A 29 13.49 43.93 -12.39
C PHE A 29 12.41 44.67 -13.17
N LYS A 30 11.22 44.79 -12.58
CA LYS A 30 10.16 45.67 -13.13
C LYS A 30 10.56 47.11 -13.08
N GLU A 31 11.33 47.51 -12.08
CA GLU A 31 11.85 48.86 -11.84
C GLU A 31 13.11 49.12 -12.68
N LYS A 32 13.24 50.30 -13.26
CA LYS A 32 14.42 50.69 -14.06
C LYS A 32 15.58 51.13 -13.17
N GLY A 33 16.82 50.81 -13.57
CA GLY A 33 18.03 51.30 -12.94
C GLY A 33 18.41 50.60 -11.63
N VAL A 34 17.87 49.42 -11.35
CA VAL A 34 18.25 48.63 -10.17
C VAL A 34 19.67 48.13 -10.32
N LYS A 35 20.56 48.50 -9.37
CA LYS A 35 21.93 47.93 -9.29
C LYS A 35 21.87 46.64 -8.53
N VAL A 36 22.27 45.55 -9.16
CA VAL A 36 22.14 44.21 -8.66
C VAL A 36 23.45 43.42 -8.84
N SER A 37 23.73 42.52 -7.87
CA SER A 37 24.70 41.44 -8.06
C SER A 37 23.97 40.10 -8.03
N TRP A 38 24.32 39.24 -8.97
CA TRP A 38 23.68 37.94 -9.18
C TRP A 38 24.60 36.80 -8.70
N SER A 39 24.02 35.75 -8.13
CA SER A 39 24.69 34.49 -7.83
C SER A 39 23.70 33.32 -7.93
N SER A 40 24.20 32.15 -8.26
CA SER A 40 23.42 30.91 -8.21
C SER A 40 23.69 30.22 -6.88
N ALA A 41 22.66 29.59 -6.29
CA ALA A 41 22.77 28.73 -5.12
C ALA A 41 23.44 27.38 -5.47
N ASP A 42 23.15 26.86 -6.67
CA ASP A 42 23.81 25.66 -7.22
C ASP A 42 24.17 25.88 -8.69
N GLN A 43 25.47 25.95 -8.95
CA GLN A 43 26.00 26.15 -10.30
C GLN A 43 26.03 24.88 -11.15
N LYS A 44 25.84 23.70 -10.57
CA LYS A 44 25.70 22.44 -11.31
C LYS A 44 24.35 22.38 -12.02
N ILE A 45 23.33 23.05 -11.46
CA ILE A 45 21.98 23.11 -12.01
C ILE A 45 21.83 24.31 -12.94
N ALA A 46 22.14 25.52 -12.47
CA ALA A 46 22.11 26.72 -13.33
C ALA A 46 23.19 27.72 -12.94
N THR A 47 23.79 28.38 -13.92
CA THR A 47 24.74 29.48 -13.72
C THR A 47 24.05 30.80 -14.03
N VAL A 48 24.62 31.93 -13.52
CA VAL A 48 24.12 33.28 -13.84
C VAL A 48 25.27 34.26 -14.13
N THR A 49 25.11 35.04 -15.17
CA THR A 49 26.07 36.08 -15.52
C THR A 49 25.91 37.35 -14.67
N LYS A 50 26.90 38.24 -14.69
CA LYS A 50 26.83 39.57 -14.03
C LYS A 50 25.66 40.42 -14.54
N THR A 51 25.16 40.16 -15.75
CA THR A 51 24.05 40.86 -16.36
C THR A 51 22.70 40.20 -16.09
N GLY A 52 22.66 39.06 -15.39
CA GLY A 52 21.44 38.36 -15.02
C GLY A 52 20.94 37.38 -16.10
N VAL A 53 21.79 36.96 -17.04
CA VAL A 53 21.47 35.85 -17.94
C VAL A 53 21.72 34.56 -17.17
N VAL A 54 20.68 33.74 -16.99
CA VAL A 54 20.73 32.42 -16.38
C VAL A 54 20.88 31.40 -17.48
N GLN A 55 21.79 30.44 -17.30
CA GLN A 55 22.04 29.31 -18.19
C GLN A 55 21.72 28.01 -17.44
N ALA A 56 20.85 27.18 -17.99
CA ALA A 56 20.59 25.84 -17.53
C ALA A 56 21.79 24.91 -17.81
N VAL A 57 22.25 24.14 -16.81
CA VAL A 57 23.46 23.32 -16.88
C VAL A 57 23.15 21.84 -16.68
N GLY A 58 22.33 21.50 -15.71
CA GLY A 58 21.94 20.12 -15.38
C GLY A 58 20.60 20.06 -14.70
N GLU A 59 19.93 18.91 -14.79
CA GLU A 59 18.58 18.67 -14.23
C GLU A 59 18.51 18.95 -12.73
N GLY A 60 17.42 19.57 -12.28
CA GLY A 60 17.15 19.90 -10.89
C GLY A 60 16.58 21.29 -10.68
N ASN A 61 16.51 21.73 -9.43
CA ASN A 61 16.03 23.05 -9.06
C ASN A 61 17.09 23.83 -8.28
N THR A 62 17.17 25.14 -8.52
CA THR A 62 18.07 26.03 -7.82
C THR A 62 17.51 27.43 -7.71
N SER A 63 18.03 28.23 -6.79
CA SER A 63 17.67 29.65 -6.67
C SER A 63 18.76 30.56 -7.23
N ILE A 64 18.38 31.50 -8.07
CA ILE A 64 19.24 32.63 -8.47
C ILE A 64 18.97 33.78 -7.51
N VAL A 65 20.01 34.21 -6.84
CA VAL A 65 19.95 35.26 -5.82
C VAL A 65 20.37 36.60 -6.44
N ALA A 66 19.43 37.54 -6.41
CA ALA A 66 19.68 38.94 -6.74
C ALA A 66 19.89 39.75 -5.45
N LYS A 67 21.08 40.30 -5.24
CA LYS A 67 21.38 41.17 -4.10
C LYS A 67 21.33 42.63 -4.48
N VAL A 68 20.34 43.37 -3.90
CA VAL A 68 20.09 44.81 -4.17
C VAL A 68 20.21 45.59 -2.87
N LYS A 69 21.26 46.41 -2.71
CA LYS A 69 21.51 47.21 -1.48
C LYS A 69 21.45 46.37 -0.19
N GLY A 70 21.92 45.12 -0.23
CA GLY A 70 21.93 44.23 0.91
C GLY A 70 20.67 43.32 1.03
N ILE A 71 19.59 43.62 0.36
CA ILE A 71 18.38 42.79 0.31
C ILE A 71 18.61 41.68 -0.71
N LYS A 72 18.30 40.42 -0.34
CA LYS A 72 18.29 39.28 -1.24
C LYS A 72 16.88 39.11 -1.83
N ILE A 73 16.80 38.89 -3.13
CA ILE A 73 15.58 38.61 -3.89
C ILE A 73 15.88 37.36 -4.71
N PHE A 74 14.97 36.39 -4.74
CA PHE A 74 15.22 35.08 -5.29
C PHE A 74 14.40 34.89 -6.58
N ALA A 75 14.99 34.22 -7.56
CA ALA A 75 14.29 33.65 -8.71
C ALA A 75 14.55 32.14 -8.70
N ARG A 76 13.49 31.34 -8.70
CA ARG A 76 13.57 29.90 -8.75
C ARG A 76 13.75 29.45 -10.18
N ILE A 77 14.72 28.61 -10.43
CA ILE A 77 15.03 28.03 -11.73
C ILE A 77 14.93 26.52 -11.65
N PHE A 78 14.08 25.97 -12.48
CA PHE A 78 13.97 24.54 -12.72
C PHE A 78 14.66 24.23 -14.03
N VAL A 79 15.51 23.22 -14.02
CA VAL A 79 16.16 22.74 -15.22
C VAL A 79 15.67 21.32 -15.46
N THR A 80 15.05 21.10 -16.61
CA THR A 80 14.58 19.82 -17.07
C THR A 80 15.54 19.22 -18.07
N LYS A 81 15.58 17.89 -18.14
CA LYS A 81 16.33 17.18 -19.15
C LYS A 81 15.78 17.51 -20.54
N LYS A 82 16.66 17.61 -21.51
CA LYS A 82 16.25 17.76 -22.90
C LYS A 82 15.78 16.42 -23.45
N TYR A 83 14.48 16.28 -23.67
CA TYR A 83 13.93 15.08 -24.27
C TYR A 83 14.07 15.14 -25.79
N VAL A 84 14.66 14.08 -26.36
CA VAL A 84 14.80 13.94 -27.80
C VAL A 84 13.44 13.58 -28.38
N GLN A 85 12.94 14.42 -29.28
CA GLN A 85 11.74 14.14 -30.05
C GLN A 85 12.10 13.21 -31.22
N ASP A 86 11.77 11.96 -31.10
CA ASP A 86 11.92 10.95 -32.17
C ASP A 86 10.55 10.35 -32.52
N SER A 87 9.99 10.82 -33.62
CA SER A 87 8.67 10.31 -34.08
C SER A 87 8.76 8.91 -34.70
N GLY A 88 9.95 8.39 -34.94
CA GLY A 88 10.17 7.08 -35.54
C GLY A 88 10.34 5.95 -34.52
N HIS A 89 10.58 6.26 -33.23
CA HIS A 89 10.69 5.26 -32.17
C HIS A 89 9.33 5.04 -31.51
N GLU A 90 8.83 3.81 -31.55
CA GLU A 90 7.64 3.37 -30.82
C GLU A 90 8.10 2.55 -29.62
N TYR A 91 7.59 2.88 -28.43
CA TYR A 91 7.99 2.22 -27.19
C TYR A 91 7.18 0.96 -26.94
N THR A 92 7.85 -0.11 -26.51
CA THR A 92 7.15 -1.27 -25.94
C THR A 92 6.66 -0.94 -24.52
N ARG A 93 5.74 -1.76 -23.99
CA ARG A 93 5.21 -1.58 -22.63
C ARG A 93 6.33 -1.65 -21.58
N GLY A 94 7.28 -2.59 -21.75
CA GLY A 94 8.44 -2.74 -20.89
C GLY A 94 9.36 -1.52 -20.93
N GLU A 95 9.74 -1.05 -22.11
CA GLU A 95 10.58 0.16 -22.29
C GLU A 95 9.92 1.39 -21.69
N TRP A 96 8.62 1.56 -21.94
CA TRP A 96 7.87 2.72 -21.45
C TRP A 96 7.81 2.77 -19.92
N VAL A 97 7.47 1.66 -19.27
CA VAL A 97 7.38 1.60 -17.81
C VAL A 97 8.75 1.82 -17.18
N LYS A 98 9.82 1.21 -17.73
CA LYS A 98 11.19 1.48 -17.27
C LYS A 98 11.54 2.95 -17.37
N LEU A 99 11.24 3.58 -18.49
CA LEU A 99 11.49 5.02 -18.70
C LEU A 99 10.77 5.88 -17.66
N LEU A 100 9.54 5.55 -17.30
CA LEU A 100 8.77 6.26 -16.27
C LEU A 100 9.38 6.10 -14.88
N LEU A 101 9.77 4.87 -14.49
CA LEU A 101 10.40 4.61 -13.18
C LEU A 101 11.77 5.28 -13.08
N ASP A 102 12.57 5.26 -14.14
CA ASP A 102 13.85 5.97 -14.22
C ASP A 102 13.63 7.48 -14.07
N LYS A 103 12.55 8.02 -14.64
CA LYS A 103 12.22 9.45 -14.55
C LYS A 103 11.98 9.91 -13.13
N VAL A 104 11.32 9.12 -12.31
CA VAL A 104 11.07 9.46 -10.89
C VAL A 104 12.17 9.00 -9.95
N GLY A 105 13.25 8.43 -10.49
CA GLY A 105 14.41 7.99 -9.69
C GLY A 105 14.12 6.78 -8.80
N CYS A 106 13.22 5.89 -9.25
CA CYS A 106 12.87 4.67 -8.52
C CYS A 106 14.11 3.78 -8.29
N LYS A 107 14.31 3.34 -7.04
CA LYS A 107 15.48 2.54 -6.62
C LYS A 107 15.11 1.13 -6.13
N TYR A 108 13.90 0.68 -6.39
CA TYR A 108 13.42 -0.60 -5.88
C TYR A 108 14.01 -1.83 -6.58
N GLU A 109 14.70 -1.66 -7.71
CA GLU A 109 15.34 -2.78 -8.42
C GLU A 109 16.31 -3.59 -7.53
N GLU A 110 17.02 -2.91 -6.61
CA GLU A 110 17.95 -3.55 -5.68
C GLU A 110 17.25 -4.40 -4.59
N GLN A 111 15.96 -4.19 -4.38
CA GLN A 111 15.14 -4.86 -3.37
C GLN A 111 14.22 -5.94 -3.95
N PHE A 112 14.24 -6.09 -5.29
CA PHE A 112 13.38 -7.04 -5.98
C PHE A 112 13.81 -8.48 -5.73
N ASP A 113 12.90 -9.31 -5.21
CA ASP A 113 13.13 -10.76 -5.08
C ASP A 113 12.80 -11.46 -6.40
N SER A 114 13.81 -11.96 -7.10
CA SER A 114 13.69 -12.67 -8.38
C SER A 114 12.86 -13.96 -8.32
N LYS A 115 12.41 -14.39 -7.15
CA LYS A 115 11.47 -15.51 -6.99
C LYS A 115 9.99 -15.07 -7.05
N ASN A 116 9.69 -13.78 -6.92
CA ASN A 116 8.35 -13.24 -6.74
C ASN A 116 7.81 -12.48 -7.96
N TYR A 117 8.03 -12.98 -9.18
CA TYR A 117 7.38 -12.40 -10.35
C TYR A 117 5.87 -12.60 -10.30
N TYR A 118 5.10 -11.53 -10.44
CA TYR A 118 3.64 -11.57 -10.53
C TYR A 118 3.16 -11.98 -11.92
N TYR A 119 3.73 -11.37 -12.97
CA TYR A 119 3.34 -11.65 -14.34
C TYR A 119 4.01 -12.91 -14.88
N ALA A 120 3.27 -13.66 -15.71
CA ALA A 120 3.77 -14.90 -16.29
C ALA A 120 4.87 -14.69 -17.35
N ASP A 121 4.99 -13.49 -17.93
CA ASP A 121 5.80 -13.18 -19.10
C ASP A 121 6.92 -12.15 -18.87
N THR A 122 7.12 -11.68 -17.64
CA THR A 122 8.12 -10.64 -17.35
C THR A 122 9.51 -11.17 -17.03
N ARG A 123 9.62 -12.41 -16.59
CA ARG A 123 10.86 -12.96 -16.04
C ARG A 123 12.07 -12.97 -16.98
N GLU A 124 11.85 -13.26 -18.26
CA GLU A 124 12.90 -13.29 -19.27
C GLU A 124 13.07 -11.97 -20.03
N ASN A 125 12.24 -10.97 -19.74
CA ASN A 125 12.31 -9.68 -20.39
C ASN A 125 13.28 -8.75 -19.63
N GLU A 126 14.11 -8.02 -20.36
CA GLU A 126 15.10 -7.09 -19.78
C GLU A 126 14.44 -5.96 -18.96
N ASN A 127 13.20 -5.60 -19.27
CA ASN A 127 12.41 -4.60 -18.57
C ASN A 127 11.38 -5.22 -17.59
N GLY A 128 11.44 -6.55 -17.38
CA GLY A 128 10.45 -7.27 -16.58
C GLY A 128 10.42 -6.84 -15.11
N ILE A 129 11.57 -6.59 -14.50
CA ILE A 129 11.67 -6.08 -13.12
C ILE A 129 10.96 -4.74 -12.99
N ALA A 130 11.09 -3.85 -13.98
CA ALA A 130 10.39 -2.58 -13.97
C ALA A 130 8.87 -2.75 -14.01
N ALA A 131 8.37 -3.72 -14.78
CA ALA A 131 6.94 -4.06 -14.82
C ALA A 131 6.43 -4.56 -13.46
N GLU A 132 7.17 -5.43 -12.79
CA GLU A 132 6.83 -5.96 -11.46
C GLU A 132 6.80 -4.86 -10.39
N ILE A 133 7.79 -3.98 -10.39
CA ILE A 133 7.84 -2.81 -9.50
C ILE A 133 6.66 -1.89 -9.76
N ALA A 134 6.36 -1.60 -11.03
CA ALA A 134 5.23 -0.76 -11.41
C ALA A 134 3.88 -1.37 -10.98
N LYS A 135 3.73 -2.71 -11.04
CA LYS A 135 2.57 -3.42 -10.48
C LYS A 135 2.46 -3.19 -8.98
N THR A 136 3.56 -3.37 -8.24
CA THR A 136 3.61 -3.12 -6.79
C THR A 136 3.22 -1.70 -6.42
N MET A 137 3.62 -0.72 -7.23
CA MET A 137 3.25 0.69 -7.06
C MET A 137 1.79 0.99 -7.47
N GLY A 138 1.06 0.03 -8.02
CA GLY A 138 -0.32 0.21 -8.48
C GLY A 138 -0.47 1.14 -9.69
N ILE A 139 0.60 1.28 -10.50
CA ILE A 139 0.59 2.17 -11.68
C ILE A 139 0.29 1.44 -13.00
N ILE A 140 0.15 0.13 -12.96
CA ILE A 140 -0.23 -0.70 -14.12
C ILE A 140 -1.69 -1.12 -13.97
N PRO A 141 -2.52 -1.06 -15.04
CA PRO A 141 -3.88 -1.59 -14.99
C PRO A 141 -3.85 -3.12 -14.82
N ASP A 142 -4.80 -3.64 -14.04
CA ASP A 142 -4.96 -5.09 -13.90
C ASP A 142 -5.48 -5.69 -15.20
N GLU A 143 -4.67 -6.54 -15.81
CA GLU A 143 -4.98 -7.27 -17.02
C GLU A 143 -4.69 -8.76 -16.79
N THR A 144 -5.69 -9.59 -17.01
CA THR A 144 -5.58 -11.04 -16.95
C THR A 144 -6.07 -11.63 -18.27
N ASP A 145 -5.61 -12.83 -18.55
CA ASP A 145 -6.16 -13.57 -19.68
C ASP A 145 -7.53 -14.20 -19.37
N GLU A 146 -8.06 -14.99 -20.29
CA GLU A 146 -9.34 -15.70 -20.15
C GLU A 146 -9.37 -16.72 -18.99
N GLN A 147 -8.22 -17.01 -18.37
CA GLN A 147 -8.05 -17.94 -17.23
C GLN A 147 -7.56 -17.24 -15.98
N ASP A 148 -7.74 -15.91 -15.89
CA ASP A 148 -7.30 -15.07 -14.78
C ASP A 148 -5.78 -15.10 -14.51
N VAL A 149 -4.97 -15.48 -15.53
CA VAL A 149 -3.51 -15.42 -15.42
C VAL A 149 -3.04 -14.01 -15.75
N PRO A 150 -2.27 -13.35 -14.85
CA PRO A 150 -1.78 -12.01 -15.12
C PRO A 150 -0.66 -12.02 -16.16
N TYR A 151 -0.79 -11.19 -17.18
CA TYR A 151 0.21 -10.92 -18.21
C TYR A 151 0.49 -9.43 -18.32
N PHE A 152 1.74 -9.07 -18.54
CA PHE A 152 2.14 -7.68 -18.77
C PHE A 152 2.34 -7.35 -20.25
N TYR A 153 2.71 -8.33 -21.08
CA TYR A 153 3.06 -8.17 -22.50
C TYR A 153 4.18 -7.15 -22.73
N PRO A 154 5.38 -7.34 -22.14
CA PRO A 154 6.45 -6.33 -22.11
C PRO A 154 6.96 -5.94 -23.51
N ASP A 155 6.88 -6.84 -24.50
CA ASP A 155 7.34 -6.63 -25.88
C ASP A 155 6.25 -6.06 -26.80
N GLU A 156 5.00 -5.97 -26.35
CA GLU A 156 3.94 -5.28 -27.09
C GLU A 156 4.10 -3.77 -27.00
N TYR A 157 3.65 -3.04 -28.03
CA TYR A 157 3.72 -1.60 -28.02
C TYR A 157 2.82 -0.99 -26.94
N ALA A 158 3.35 0.00 -26.22
CA ALA A 158 2.58 0.79 -25.27
C ALA A 158 1.58 1.68 -26.04
N THR A 159 0.31 1.46 -25.83
CA THR A 159 -0.74 2.30 -26.43
C THR A 159 -0.81 3.66 -25.75
N ARG A 160 -1.42 4.65 -26.43
CA ARG A 160 -1.60 5.99 -25.84
C ARG A 160 -2.46 5.93 -24.58
N GLU A 161 -3.45 5.02 -24.52
CA GLU A 161 -4.26 4.82 -23.33
C GLU A 161 -3.44 4.21 -22.18
N PHE A 162 -2.63 3.19 -22.46
CA PHE A 162 -1.72 2.59 -21.48
C PHE A 162 -0.71 3.61 -20.94
N ALA A 163 -0.13 4.43 -21.81
CA ALA A 163 0.82 5.47 -21.42
C ALA A 163 0.17 6.58 -20.58
N ALA A 164 -1.05 6.97 -20.92
CA ALA A 164 -1.83 7.91 -20.10
C ALA A 164 -2.11 7.33 -18.71
N TYR A 165 -2.55 6.05 -18.65
CA TYR A 165 -2.84 5.36 -17.41
C TYR A 165 -1.63 5.34 -16.48
N THR A 166 -0.51 4.79 -16.97
CA THR A 166 0.71 4.62 -16.18
C THR A 166 1.28 5.95 -15.70
N ALA A 167 1.26 6.99 -16.52
CA ALA A 167 1.76 8.31 -16.16
C ALA A 167 0.86 9.00 -15.11
N VAL A 168 -0.46 8.95 -15.27
CA VAL A 168 -1.42 9.55 -14.32
C VAL A 168 -1.35 8.85 -12.96
N MET A 169 -1.30 7.51 -12.96
CA MET A 169 -1.20 6.72 -11.72
C MET A 169 0.14 6.92 -11.03
N LEU A 170 1.26 6.99 -11.77
CA LEU A 170 2.59 7.29 -11.24
C LEU A 170 2.62 8.64 -10.51
N MET A 171 1.95 9.65 -11.06
CA MET A 171 1.86 10.97 -10.42
C MET A 171 0.89 11.02 -9.25
N GLY A 172 0.25 9.90 -8.89
CA GLY A 172 -0.63 9.76 -7.73
C GLY A 172 -1.99 10.43 -7.86
N TYR A 173 -2.44 10.77 -9.09
CA TYR A 173 -3.74 11.39 -9.29
C TYR A 173 -4.88 10.44 -8.91
N GLU A 174 -5.87 11.01 -8.24
CA GLU A 174 -7.14 10.34 -7.99
C GLU A 174 -8.04 10.46 -9.23
N THR A 175 -8.67 9.35 -9.60
CA THR A 175 -9.57 9.31 -10.75
C THR A 175 -10.94 9.89 -10.41
N THR A 176 -11.37 10.86 -11.18
CA THR A 176 -12.70 11.51 -11.06
C THR A 176 -13.64 11.01 -12.16
N TYR A 177 -14.95 11.33 -12.04
CA TYR A 177 -15.95 11.02 -13.09
C TYR A 177 -15.89 12.00 -14.28
N GLU A 178 -14.73 12.50 -14.65
CA GLU A 178 -14.56 13.35 -15.84
C GLU A 178 -14.43 12.47 -17.08
N GLU A 179 -15.18 12.79 -18.16
CA GLU A 179 -15.03 12.15 -19.46
C GLU A 179 -14.19 13.01 -20.40
N PRO A 180 -13.32 12.40 -21.23
CA PRO A 180 -12.52 13.14 -22.19
C PRO A 180 -13.42 13.69 -23.31
N THR A 181 -13.14 14.93 -23.74
CA THR A 181 -13.87 15.57 -24.83
C THR A 181 -13.17 15.27 -26.15
N CYS A 182 -13.43 14.07 -26.73
CA CYS A 182 -12.92 13.64 -28.02
C CYS A 182 -13.97 12.80 -28.76
N THR A 183 -13.84 12.68 -30.08
CA THR A 183 -14.84 11.99 -30.92
C THR A 183 -14.79 10.48 -30.78
N ASP A 184 -13.68 9.92 -30.35
CA ASP A 184 -13.43 8.49 -30.10
C ASP A 184 -13.52 8.09 -28.61
N ALA A 185 -14.11 8.92 -27.76
CA ALA A 185 -14.26 8.66 -26.32
C ALA A 185 -14.95 7.33 -26.00
N ALA A 186 -15.79 6.82 -26.88
CA ALA A 186 -16.44 5.50 -26.71
C ALA A 186 -15.45 4.32 -26.80
N GLN A 187 -14.28 4.49 -27.41
CA GLN A 187 -13.23 3.46 -27.54
C GLN A 187 -12.28 3.46 -26.34
N ILE A 188 -12.33 4.48 -25.47
CA ILE A 188 -11.47 4.64 -24.33
C ILE A 188 -12.03 3.83 -23.15
N ARG A 189 -11.24 2.90 -22.62
CA ARG A 189 -11.57 2.08 -21.45
C ARG A 189 -11.43 2.87 -20.14
N TYR A 190 -10.33 3.62 -19.98
CA TYR A 190 -9.98 4.38 -18.77
C TYR A 190 -10.27 5.88 -18.96
N LYS A 191 -11.53 6.22 -19.24
CA LYS A 191 -11.96 7.58 -19.59
C LYS A 191 -11.51 8.65 -18.62
N ASN A 192 -11.68 8.40 -17.31
CA ASN A 192 -11.30 9.35 -16.26
C ASN A 192 -9.81 9.67 -16.28
N VAL A 193 -8.99 8.65 -16.48
CA VAL A 193 -7.52 8.76 -16.54
C VAL A 193 -7.10 9.55 -17.78
N VAL A 194 -7.67 9.24 -18.94
CA VAL A 194 -7.39 9.96 -20.19
C VAL A 194 -7.83 11.43 -20.08
N ALA A 195 -8.96 11.72 -19.41
CA ALA A 195 -9.38 13.09 -19.16
C ALA A 195 -8.35 13.89 -18.34
N ILE A 196 -7.79 13.27 -17.29
CA ILE A 196 -6.71 13.86 -16.48
C ILE A 196 -5.45 14.05 -17.33
N ALA A 197 -5.03 13.04 -18.10
CA ALA A 197 -3.84 13.13 -18.95
C ALA A 197 -3.91 14.28 -19.95
N LEU A 198 -5.07 14.47 -20.59
CA LEU A 198 -5.33 15.60 -21.50
C LEU A 198 -5.31 16.94 -20.76
N LYS A 199 -5.99 17.05 -19.62
CA LYS A 199 -6.07 18.26 -18.80
C LYS A 199 -4.69 18.67 -18.26
N LYS A 200 -3.81 17.71 -17.95
CA LYS A 200 -2.45 17.96 -17.49
C LYS A 200 -1.41 18.04 -18.61
N ASN A 201 -1.86 18.07 -19.87
CA ASN A 201 -1.00 18.14 -21.06
C ASN A 201 0.01 16.99 -21.18
N MET A 202 -0.26 15.83 -20.55
CA MET A 202 0.58 14.64 -20.70
C MET A 202 0.48 14.09 -22.13
N LEU A 203 -0.70 14.15 -22.73
CA LEU A 203 -0.93 13.84 -24.15
C LEU A 203 -1.85 14.89 -24.76
N SER A 204 -1.84 14.97 -26.10
CA SER A 204 -2.69 15.86 -26.86
C SER A 204 -3.60 15.07 -27.81
N LEU A 205 -4.75 15.64 -28.18
CA LEU A 205 -5.58 15.09 -29.24
C LEU A 205 -4.90 15.25 -30.61
N ASN A 206 -5.11 14.27 -31.49
CA ASN A 206 -4.78 14.39 -32.89
C ASN A 206 -6.01 14.89 -33.64
N GLY A 207 -6.08 16.22 -33.86
CA GLY A 207 -7.33 16.86 -34.27
C GLY A 207 -8.37 16.83 -33.15
N ASP A 208 -9.38 15.99 -33.28
CA ASP A 208 -10.45 15.79 -32.30
C ASP A 208 -10.52 14.34 -31.75
N THR A 209 -9.52 13.48 -32.07
CA THR A 209 -9.41 12.09 -31.60
C THR A 209 -8.26 11.90 -30.62
N PHE A 210 -8.42 10.96 -29.68
CA PHE A 210 -7.36 10.55 -28.75
C PHE A 210 -6.53 9.40 -29.29
N GLU A 211 -7.10 8.52 -30.13
CA GLU A 211 -6.46 7.33 -30.70
C GLU A 211 -5.94 6.35 -29.60
N PRO A 212 -6.81 5.78 -28.73
CA PRO A 212 -6.40 5.04 -27.52
C PRO A 212 -5.47 3.86 -27.79
N GLU A 213 -5.73 3.10 -28.87
CA GLU A 213 -4.98 1.88 -29.25
C GLU A 213 -3.71 2.16 -30.04
N LYS A 214 -3.42 3.39 -30.41
CA LYS A 214 -2.22 3.74 -31.16
C LYS A 214 -0.99 3.65 -30.28
N ALA A 215 0.09 3.08 -30.77
CA ALA A 215 1.38 3.05 -30.11
C ALA A 215 1.90 4.47 -29.84
N ILE A 216 2.47 4.69 -28.65
CA ILE A 216 3.17 5.94 -28.35
C ILE A 216 4.50 5.98 -29.07
N ASN A 217 4.87 7.16 -29.57
CA ASN A 217 6.19 7.41 -30.12
C ASN A 217 7.02 8.36 -29.24
N GLY A 218 8.24 8.65 -29.66
CA GLY A 218 9.13 9.52 -28.90
C GLY A 218 8.59 10.93 -28.66
N ASN A 219 7.68 11.44 -29.50
CA ASN A 219 7.03 12.73 -29.25
C ASN A 219 6.00 12.65 -28.13
N ASP A 220 5.17 11.60 -28.11
CA ASP A 220 4.22 11.34 -27.03
C ASP A 220 4.97 11.14 -25.71
N ALA A 221 6.03 10.32 -25.71
CA ALA A 221 6.87 10.07 -24.53
C ALA A 221 7.50 11.38 -24.00
N ALA A 222 8.11 12.17 -24.88
CA ALA A 222 8.70 13.47 -24.50
C ALA A 222 7.65 14.43 -23.92
N GLN A 223 6.43 14.45 -24.48
CA GLN A 223 5.33 15.28 -23.96
C GLN A 223 4.93 14.86 -22.56
N ILE A 224 4.78 13.56 -22.32
CA ILE A 224 4.42 13.02 -20.99
C ILE A 224 5.50 13.35 -19.96
N LEU A 225 6.78 13.06 -20.27
CA LEU A 225 7.89 13.33 -19.36
C LEU A 225 8.02 14.81 -19.02
N LYS A 226 7.82 15.70 -20.00
CA LYS A 226 7.81 17.15 -19.76
C LYS A 226 6.63 17.59 -18.88
N ALA A 227 5.45 16.96 -19.05
CA ALA A 227 4.31 17.22 -18.19
C ALA A 227 4.56 16.77 -16.75
N ILE A 228 5.23 15.62 -16.55
CA ILE A 228 5.66 15.14 -15.23
C ILE A 228 6.61 16.15 -14.57
N ASP A 229 7.60 16.68 -15.30
CA ASP A 229 8.48 17.74 -14.80
C ASP A 229 7.70 18.98 -14.36
N GLN A 230 6.76 19.42 -15.17
CA GLN A 230 5.95 20.60 -14.86
C GLN A 230 5.07 20.38 -13.62
N ILE A 231 4.48 19.20 -13.49
CA ILE A 231 3.66 18.84 -12.32
C ILE A 231 4.53 18.81 -11.06
N THR A 232 5.71 18.20 -11.14
CA THR A 232 6.67 18.16 -10.02
C THR A 232 7.13 19.57 -9.65
N GLU A 233 7.44 20.42 -10.64
CA GLU A 233 7.80 21.81 -10.42
C GLU A 233 6.70 22.61 -9.72
N ASP A 234 5.46 22.42 -10.15
CA ASP A 234 4.30 23.12 -9.57
C ASP A 234 4.07 22.78 -8.10
N SER A 235 4.50 21.60 -7.68
CA SER A 235 4.37 21.11 -6.30
C SER A 235 5.51 21.58 -5.39
N VAL A 236 6.58 22.15 -5.92
CA VAL A 236 7.68 22.66 -5.10
C VAL A 236 7.31 24.01 -4.50
N ILE A 237 7.40 24.13 -3.20
CA ILE A 237 7.07 25.33 -2.42
C ILE A 237 8.12 26.41 -2.57
N ASP A 238 7.71 27.67 -2.76
CA ASP A 238 8.59 28.83 -2.72
C ASP A 238 8.61 29.44 -1.31
N GLU A 239 9.64 29.15 -0.54
CA GLU A 239 9.83 29.67 0.82
C GLU A 239 9.92 31.20 0.87
N ASN A 240 10.17 31.86 -0.23
CA ASN A 240 10.29 33.31 -0.35
C ASN A 240 9.04 33.97 -0.96
N TYR A 241 7.94 33.22 -1.07
CA TYR A 241 6.70 33.73 -1.61
C TYR A 241 6.15 34.88 -0.76
N ASP A 242 5.70 35.96 -1.42
CA ASP A 242 5.08 37.11 -0.76
C ASP A 242 3.59 36.80 -0.51
N SER A 243 3.33 36.04 0.56
CA SER A 243 1.98 35.57 0.91
C SER A 243 1.00 36.71 1.14
N LYS A 244 -0.23 36.56 0.67
CA LYS A 244 -1.28 37.58 0.73
C LYS A 244 -2.52 37.02 1.39
N VAL A 245 -3.00 37.73 2.40
CA VAL A 245 -4.27 37.45 3.06
C VAL A 245 -5.21 38.62 2.82
N THR A 246 -6.42 38.34 2.36
CA THR A 246 -7.48 39.34 2.27
C THR A 246 -8.57 38.97 3.26
N TYR A 247 -8.75 39.82 4.26
CA TYR A 247 -9.79 39.63 5.25
C TYR A 247 -11.18 40.01 4.71
N ALA A 248 -12.20 39.44 5.30
CA ALA A 248 -13.57 39.78 5.04
C ALA A 248 -13.90 41.21 5.53
N THR A 249 -14.89 41.84 4.93
CA THR A 249 -15.25 43.26 5.21
C THR A 249 -15.80 43.48 6.62
N ASN A 250 -16.20 42.44 7.32
CA ASN A 250 -16.65 42.48 8.71
C ASN A 250 -15.53 42.32 9.73
N VAL A 251 -14.27 42.06 9.28
CA VAL A 251 -13.10 42.00 10.17
C VAL A 251 -12.65 43.41 10.52
N VAL A 252 -12.46 43.64 11.81
CA VAL A 252 -11.91 44.87 12.35
C VAL A 252 -10.48 44.63 12.79
N GLU A 253 -9.53 45.20 12.07
CA GLU A 253 -8.13 45.21 12.48
C GLU A 253 -7.91 46.26 13.59
N VAL A 254 -7.51 45.81 14.75
CA VAL A 254 -7.13 46.66 15.85
C VAL A 254 -5.61 46.69 15.93
N LYS A 255 -5.01 47.85 15.65
CA LYS A 255 -3.56 47.99 15.72
C LYS A 255 -3.11 48.03 17.17
N ASP A 256 -2.08 47.22 17.49
CA ASP A 256 -1.37 47.24 18.81
C ASP A 256 -2.30 46.85 19.99
N THR A 257 -3.06 45.77 19.82
CA THR A 257 -3.99 45.22 20.83
C THR A 257 -3.26 44.91 22.12
N SER A 258 -1.97 44.54 22.08
CA SER A 258 -1.13 44.14 23.24
C SER A 258 -1.07 45.12 24.37
N LYS A 259 -1.32 46.39 24.15
CA LYS A 259 -1.29 47.44 25.19
C LYS A 259 -2.67 47.75 25.73
N ASN A 260 -3.71 47.24 25.11
CA ASN A 260 -5.08 47.70 25.39
C ASN A 260 -5.93 46.64 26.15
N ILE A 261 -5.55 45.39 26.19
CA ILE A 261 -6.25 44.35 26.95
C ILE A 261 -5.88 44.44 28.45
N TYR A 262 -6.91 44.44 29.29
CA TYR A 262 -6.75 44.42 30.74
C TYR A 262 -6.86 43.01 31.32
N ASN A 263 -7.85 42.25 30.83
CA ASN A 263 -8.11 40.89 31.28
C ASN A 263 -8.84 40.09 30.21
N VAL A 264 -8.55 38.80 30.15
CA VAL A 264 -9.24 37.82 29.25
C VAL A 264 -9.72 36.67 30.12
N VAL A 265 -10.98 36.28 29.97
CA VAL A 265 -11.58 35.12 30.66
C VAL A 265 -12.25 34.27 29.60
N GLN A 266 -11.84 33.02 29.47
CA GLN A 266 -12.55 32.00 28.69
C GLN A 266 -13.71 31.47 29.54
N ASN A 267 -14.92 31.54 28.99
CA ASN A 267 -16.11 31.11 29.67
C ASN A 267 -16.35 29.61 29.45
N SER A 268 -17.15 28.95 30.28
CA SER A 268 -17.50 27.53 30.17
C SER A 268 -18.28 27.19 28.92
N ASP A 269 -18.88 28.18 28.23
CA ASP A 269 -19.59 28.04 26.95
C ASP A 269 -18.67 28.21 25.74
N GLY A 270 -17.35 28.27 25.94
CA GLY A 270 -16.36 28.44 24.87
C GLY A 270 -16.22 29.90 24.37
N THR A 271 -17.00 30.84 24.87
CA THR A 271 -16.86 32.26 24.56
C THR A 271 -15.76 32.92 25.43
N TYR A 272 -15.32 34.13 25.01
CA TYR A 272 -14.36 34.94 25.75
C TYR A 272 -15.00 36.22 26.26
N THR A 273 -14.65 36.60 27.45
CA THR A 273 -14.95 37.93 28.04
C THR A 273 -13.65 38.73 28.14
N ILE A 274 -13.55 39.76 27.30
CA ILE A 274 -12.33 40.56 27.11
C ILE A 274 -12.59 41.96 27.68
N THR A 275 -11.82 42.37 28.68
CA THR A 275 -11.87 43.72 29.22
C THR A 275 -10.76 44.58 28.66
N VAL A 276 -11.09 45.74 28.10
CA VAL A 276 -10.16 46.62 27.39
C VAL A 276 -9.87 47.88 28.21
N LYS A 277 -8.61 48.32 28.25
CA LYS A 277 -8.18 49.53 28.98
C LYS A 277 -8.63 50.82 28.31
N ASP A 278 -8.50 50.90 26.98
CA ASP A 278 -8.87 52.07 26.17
C ASP A 278 -9.82 51.68 25.03
N GLY A 279 -11.05 52.12 25.11
CA GLY A 279 -12.10 51.85 24.14
C GLY A 279 -11.89 52.58 22.78
N ASN A 280 -10.96 53.51 22.66
CA ASN A 280 -10.77 54.27 21.42
C ASN A 280 -10.23 53.37 20.26
N ALA A 281 -9.38 52.38 20.60
CA ALA A 281 -8.89 51.39 19.60
C ALA A 281 -10.00 50.55 19.03
N TYR A 282 -11.12 50.39 19.73
CA TYR A 282 -12.25 49.52 19.41
C TYR A 282 -13.53 50.33 19.04
N LYS A 283 -13.40 51.64 18.68
CA LYS A 283 -14.55 52.52 18.40
C LYS A 283 -15.39 52.12 17.23
N ASN A 284 -14.85 51.31 16.31
CA ASN A 284 -15.57 50.80 15.14
C ASN A 284 -16.06 49.37 15.37
N LEU A 285 -15.95 48.83 16.58
CA LEU A 285 -16.37 47.48 16.88
C LEU A 285 -17.86 47.46 17.21
N GLU A 286 -18.58 46.58 16.59
CA GLU A 286 -20.01 46.37 16.74
C GLU A 286 -20.31 44.87 16.88
N THR A 287 -21.45 44.53 17.45
CA THR A 287 -21.95 43.16 17.48
C THR A 287 -22.02 42.57 16.06
N GLY A 288 -21.54 41.37 15.87
CA GLY A 288 -21.44 40.69 14.61
C GLY A 288 -20.14 40.92 13.83
N LYS A 289 -19.33 41.91 14.22
CA LYS A 289 -17.97 42.11 13.68
C LYS A 289 -17.00 41.06 14.23
N VAL A 290 -15.96 40.75 13.47
CA VAL A 290 -14.86 39.87 13.87
C VAL A 290 -13.64 40.68 14.25
N VAL A 291 -12.97 40.30 15.29
CA VAL A 291 -11.69 40.92 15.75
C VAL A 291 -10.61 39.85 15.79
N LEU A 292 -9.44 40.19 15.29
CA LEU A 292 -8.24 39.35 15.40
C LEU A 292 -7.46 39.77 16.65
N PHE A 293 -7.20 38.83 17.52
CA PHE A 293 -6.38 39.00 18.70
C PHE A 293 -5.08 38.21 18.58
N SER A 294 -3.98 38.80 19.06
CA SER A 294 -2.71 38.09 19.05
C SER A 294 -2.64 36.97 20.11
N ALA A 295 -1.89 35.91 19.76
CA ALA A 295 -1.62 34.79 20.66
C ALA A 295 -1.17 35.21 22.06
N LYS A 296 -0.23 36.14 22.10
CA LYS A 296 0.34 36.68 23.37
C LYS A 296 -0.72 37.32 24.27
N GLU A 297 -1.71 37.95 23.71
CA GLU A 297 -2.76 38.65 24.46
C GLU A 297 -3.81 37.70 25.00
N MET A 298 -4.11 36.68 24.25
CA MET A 298 -5.14 35.70 24.55
C MET A 298 -4.63 34.56 25.41
N GLY A 299 -3.29 34.37 25.48
CA GLY A 299 -2.67 33.20 26.11
C GLY A 299 -2.86 31.94 25.32
N THR A 300 -2.97 32.07 23.98
CA THR A 300 -3.13 31.00 23.01
C THR A 300 -1.82 30.74 22.27
N ASP A 301 -1.70 29.63 21.56
CA ASP A 301 -0.48 29.28 20.81
C ASP A 301 -0.35 30.09 19.52
N THR A 302 -1.49 30.42 18.88
CA THR A 302 -1.55 31.27 17.68
C THR A 302 -2.57 32.40 17.84
N ASP A 303 -2.60 33.35 16.87
CA ASP A 303 -3.59 34.41 16.82
C ASP A 303 -5.00 33.81 16.68
N ILE A 304 -6.00 34.44 17.29
CA ILE A 304 -7.39 33.97 17.32
C ILE A 304 -8.36 35.00 16.72
N ALA A 305 -9.33 34.54 15.98
CA ALA A 305 -10.44 35.33 15.44
C ALA A 305 -11.70 35.15 16.28
N LEU A 306 -12.27 36.24 16.80
CA LEU A 306 -13.48 36.18 17.61
C LEU A 306 -14.58 37.10 17.06
N LYS A 307 -15.79 36.54 16.90
CA LYS A 307 -17.01 37.27 16.52
C LYS A 307 -17.65 37.89 17.76
N VAL A 308 -17.83 39.19 17.72
CA VAL A 308 -18.41 39.95 18.82
C VAL A 308 -19.88 39.63 18.99
N GLN A 309 -20.25 39.15 20.16
CA GLN A 309 -21.63 38.83 20.54
C GLN A 309 -22.29 40.00 21.29
N ASN A 310 -21.53 40.65 22.17
CA ASN A 310 -22.03 41.79 22.96
C ASN A 310 -20.88 42.71 23.40
N ILE A 311 -21.18 43.98 23.52
CA ILE A 311 -20.26 45.00 24.02
C ILE A 311 -20.97 45.78 25.13
N THR A 312 -20.36 45.82 26.32
CA THR A 312 -20.82 46.55 27.48
C THR A 312 -19.71 47.39 28.09
N LYS A 313 -20.03 48.22 29.10
CA LYS A 313 -19.06 48.95 29.89
C LYS A 313 -19.17 48.56 31.34
N ASP A 314 -18.03 48.41 32.00
CA ASP A 314 -18.01 48.23 33.45
C ASP A 314 -18.28 49.54 34.24
N GLY A 315 -18.31 49.43 35.58
CA GLY A 315 -18.52 50.58 36.45
C GLY A 315 -17.38 51.63 36.45
N LEU A 316 -16.27 51.30 35.79
CA LEU A 316 -15.14 52.21 35.56
C LEU A 316 -15.08 52.76 34.15
N GLY A 317 -16.10 52.44 33.31
CA GLY A 317 -16.17 52.90 31.94
C GLY A 317 -15.31 52.09 30.94
N ARG A 318 -14.66 50.98 31.37
CA ARG A 318 -13.89 50.12 30.52
C ARG A 318 -14.81 49.27 29.62
N LEU A 319 -14.39 49.03 28.40
CA LEU A 319 -15.14 48.22 27.46
C LEU A 319 -15.01 46.73 27.83
N ILE A 320 -16.13 46.04 27.91
CA ILE A 320 -16.22 44.59 28.07
C ILE A 320 -16.81 44.01 26.79
N ILE A 321 -16.03 43.17 26.12
CA ILE A 321 -16.40 42.51 24.86
C ILE A 321 -16.64 41.03 25.18
N LYS A 322 -17.87 40.55 24.97
CA LYS A 322 -18.16 39.12 24.91
C LYS A 322 -18.09 38.68 23.43
N ALA A 323 -17.25 37.69 23.11
CA ALA A 323 -17.03 37.24 21.77
C ALA A 323 -16.82 35.72 21.74
N GLY A 324 -17.15 35.08 20.61
CA GLY A 324 -17.02 33.66 20.43
C GLY A 324 -16.47 33.33 19.05
N LYS A 325 -16.29 32.04 18.76
CA LYS A 325 -15.86 31.56 17.46
C LYS A 325 -16.79 32.08 16.37
N PRO A 326 -16.28 32.59 15.23
CA PRO A 326 -17.10 32.84 14.04
C PRO A 326 -17.75 31.56 13.51
N ASP A 327 -18.92 31.67 12.87
CA ASP A 327 -19.68 30.51 12.42
C ASP A 327 -19.12 29.90 11.14
N ASP A 328 -18.48 30.73 10.30
CA ASP A 328 -17.90 30.30 9.01
C ASP A 328 -16.56 31.00 8.76
N ILE A 329 -15.62 30.31 8.12
CA ILE A 329 -14.29 30.83 7.78
C ILE A 329 -14.35 32.08 6.90
N SER A 330 -15.36 32.20 6.04
CA SER A 330 -15.58 33.37 5.18
C SER A 330 -15.96 34.66 5.94
N GLU A 331 -16.31 34.56 7.22
CA GLU A 331 -16.47 35.73 8.09
C GLU A 331 -15.13 36.37 8.44
N VAL A 332 -14.02 35.65 8.30
CA VAL A 332 -12.68 36.12 8.58
C VAL A 332 -11.88 36.35 7.30
N TYR A 333 -11.87 35.39 6.41
CA TYR A 333 -11.09 35.44 5.19
C TYR A 333 -11.96 35.59 3.95
N LYS A 334 -11.59 36.50 3.07
CA LYS A 334 -12.09 36.56 1.69
C LYS A 334 -11.22 35.68 0.78
N SER A 335 -9.91 35.74 0.98
CA SER A 335 -8.96 34.87 0.28
C SER A 335 -7.66 34.75 1.04
N ILE A 336 -7.02 33.60 0.87
CA ILE A 336 -5.67 33.30 1.34
C ILE A 336 -4.89 32.88 0.08
N ASP A 337 -3.72 33.47 -0.11
CA ASP A 337 -2.71 33.11 -1.11
C ASP A 337 -1.39 32.99 -0.31
N PHE A 338 -1.13 31.79 0.18
CA PHE A 338 -0.01 31.47 1.05
C PHE A 338 0.85 30.38 0.41
N GLU A 339 2.15 30.56 0.51
CA GLU A 339 3.13 29.52 0.19
C GLU A 339 4.28 29.64 1.16
N GLY A 340 4.66 28.52 1.82
CA GLY A 340 5.72 28.55 2.81
C GLY A 340 6.12 27.16 3.28
N ALA A 341 7.35 27.06 3.78
CA ALA A 341 7.89 25.88 4.44
C ALA A 341 8.26 26.24 5.87
N GLY A 342 8.21 25.25 6.76
CA GLY A 342 8.58 25.40 8.15
C GLY A 342 9.31 24.19 8.66
N ILE A 343 10.29 24.41 9.53
CA ILE A 343 10.98 23.35 10.27
C ILE A 343 10.37 23.32 11.68
N ALA A 344 10.07 22.12 12.15
CA ALA A 344 9.58 21.92 13.52
C ALA A 344 10.62 22.41 14.54
N ASP A 345 10.19 23.19 15.54
CA ASP A 345 11.06 23.65 16.62
C ASP A 345 11.07 22.62 17.76
N PRO A 346 12.17 21.88 17.95
CA PRO A 346 12.25 20.83 18.95
C PRO A 346 12.11 21.33 20.39
N GLU A 347 12.38 22.60 20.67
CA GLU A 347 12.22 23.16 22.02
C GLU A 347 10.74 23.28 22.42
N ASN A 348 9.83 23.28 21.45
CA ASN A 348 8.37 23.33 21.64
C ASN A 348 7.69 21.96 21.51
N MET A 349 8.45 20.87 21.50
CA MET A 349 7.91 19.51 21.44
C MET A 349 7.08 19.18 22.67
N GLN A 350 5.86 18.73 22.46
CA GLN A 350 4.98 18.23 23.49
C GLN A 350 4.90 16.71 23.40
N VAL A 351 5.38 16.00 24.42
CA VAL A 351 5.25 14.54 24.52
C VAL A 351 3.91 14.23 25.19
N THR A 352 3.10 13.42 24.54
CA THR A 352 1.72 13.13 24.96
C THR A 352 1.57 11.75 25.57
N ALA A 353 2.41 10.78 25.22
CA ALA A 353 2.28 9.40 25.66
C ALA A 353 3.00 9.12 26.98
N GLU A 354 2.33 8.39 27.88
CA GLU A 354 2.93 7.89 29.12
C GLU A 354 4.01 6.83 28.81
N GLY A 355 5.16 6.91 29.48
CA GLY A 355 6.29 5.98 29.27
C GLY A 355 7.13 6.29 28.03
N VAL A 356 6.92 7.43 27.39
CA VAL A 356 7.76 7.97 26.33
C VAL A 356 8.61 9.11 26.88
N GLN A 357 9.92 9.00 26.65
CA GLN A 357 10.87 10.10 26.97
C GLN A 357 11.50 10.56 25.66
N TYR A 358 11.79 11.86 25.55
CA TYR A 358 12.45 12.37 24.36
C TYR A 358 13.71 13.16 24.69
N GLU A 359 14.66 13.15 23.77
CA GLU A 359 15.87 13.93 23.79
C GLU A 359 16.11 14.57 22.43
N TYR A 360 16.43 15.85 22.40
CA TYR A 360 16.88 16.51 21.19
C TYR A 360 18.40 16.38 21.06
N ILE A 361 18.84 15.82 19.94
CA ILE A 361 20.27 15.63 19.62
C ILE A 361 20.62 16.59 18.47
N PRO A 362 21.27 17.74 18.73
CA PRO A 362 21.67 18.67 17.69
C PRO A 362 22.73 18.04 16.77
N GLU A 363 22.59 18.22 15.47
CA GLU A 363 23.65 17.89 14.53
C GLU A 363 24.82 18.88 14.63
N ASN A 364 26.02 18.40 14.86
CA ASN A 364 27.25 19.20 14.85
C ASN A 364 27.65 19.48 13.39
N SER A 365 26.88 20.30 12.66
CA SER A 365 27.25 20.72 11.30
C SER A 365 27.94 22.08 11.33
N SER A 366 29.18 22.11 10.84
CA SER A 366 29.90 23.37 10.53
C SER A 366 29.36 24.10 9.31
N GLU A 367 28.26 23.61 8.71
CA GLU A 367 27.59 24.20 7.55
C GLU A 367 26.09 24.43 7.88
N VAL A 368 25.78 25.64 8.34
CA VAL A 368 24.41 26.11 8.37
C VAL A 368 23.96 26.36 6.94
N PRO A 369 22.87 25.75 6.44
CA PRO A 369 22.32 26.10 5.14
C PRO A 369 21.97 27.59 5.14
N ALA A 370 22.61 28.34 4.26
CA ALA A 370 22.36 29.78 4.14
C ALA A 370 21.02 30.01 3.39
N GLY A 371 19.89 29.97 4.10
CA GLY A 371 18.58 30.14 3.46
C GLY A 371 17.39 30.36 4.38
N GLY A 372 17.45 30.05 5.64
CA GLY A 372 16.32 30.25 6.56
C GLY A 372 16.16 31.70 6.98
N LEU A 373 15.14 32.41 6.51
CA LEU A 373 14.71 33.70 7.07
C LEU A 373 13.82 33.45 8.29
N THR A 374 14.41 33.50 9.47
CA THR A 374 13.65 33.64 10.71
C THR A 374 13.26 35.09 10.95
N LEU A 375 11.98 35.40 10.88
CA LEU A 375 11.42 36.60 11.50
C LEU A 375 11.22 36.33 12.98
N GLY A 376 12.27 36.57 13.77
CA GLY A 376 12.16 36.76 15.23
C GLY A 376 12.26 35.52 16.13
N GLY A 377 13.07 34.53 15.78
CA GLY A 377 13.41 33.38 16.64
C GLY A 377 14.78 32.84 16.33
N SER A 378 15.41 32.11 17.23
CA SER A 378 16.66 31.36 16.99
C SER A 378 16.49 30.43 15.77
N ILE A 379 17.48 30.38 14.89
CA ILE A 379 17.50 29.47 13.75
C ILE A 379 17.44 28.04 14.31
N PRO A 380 16.46 27.21 13.94
CA PRO A 380 16.45 25.82 14.34
C PRO A 380 17.73 25.14 13.86
N VAL A 381 18.45 24.50 14.76
CA VAL A 381 19.65 23.75 14.41
C VAL A 381 19.19 22.40 13.88
N PRO A 382 19.67 21.93 12.72
CA PRO A 382 19.38 20.56 12.25
C PRO A 382 19.73 19.56 13.34
N GLY A 383 18.87 18.56 13.55
CA GLY A 383 19.10 17.55 14.57
C GLY A 383 18.10 16.42 14.52
N LYS A 384 18.22 15.51 15.49
CA LYS A 384 17.32 14.37 15.63
C LYS A 384 16.53 14.45 16.91
N LEU A 385 15.27 14.06 16.85
CA LEU A 385 14.42 13.79 18.00
C LEU A 385 14.53 12.30 18.32
N LYS A 386 15.08 11.97 19.48
CA LYS A 386 15.16 10.60 19.96
C LYS A 386 14.08 10.35 20.98
N PHE A 387 13.24 9.35 20.74
CA PHE A 387 12.21 8.89 21.65
C PHE A 387 12.65 7.56 22.25
N ASP A 388 12.75 7.49 23.56
CA ASP A 388 12.94 6.22 24.28
C ASP A 388 11.57 5.72 24.73
N LEU A 389 11.20 4.51 24.28
CA LEU A 389 9.88 3.92 24.37
C LEU A 389 9.85 2.90 25.49
N ASN A 390 8.93 3.04 26.44
CA ASN A 390 8.62 2.07 27.48
C ASN A 390 7.13 2.18 27.85
N HIS A 391 6.28 2.04 26.86
CA HIS A 391 4.83 2.21 26.98
C HIS A 391 4.13 0.89 27.21
N LYS A 392 3.13 0.87 28.09
CA LYS A 392 2.22 -0.26 28.29
C LYS A 392 0.84 0.12 27.78
N PHE A 393 0.38 -0.55 26.75
CA PHE A 393 -0.98 -0.36 26.26
C PHE A 393 -2.02 -1.00 27.20
N ASN A 394 -1.65 -2.14 27.79
CA ASN A 394 -2.44 -2.87 28.78
C ASN A 394 -1.53 -3.85 29.53
N ASP A 395 -2.10 -4.70 30.38
CA ASP A 395 -1.33 -5.68 31.16
C ASP A 395 -0.60 -6.74 30.33
N LYS A 396 -1.01 -6.91 29.07
CA LYS A 396 -0.48 -7.94 28.15
C LYS A 396 0.47 -7.37 27.09
N VAL A 397 0.30 -6.10 26.67
CA VAL A 397 1.02 -5.52 25.55
C VAL A 397 1.95 -4.39 25.99
N LYS A 398 3.22 -4.52 25.67
CA LYS A 398 4.26 -3.55 25.97
C LYS A 398 5.07 -3.20 24.73
N LEU A 399 5.30 -1.91 24.52
CA LEU A 399 6.24 -1.36 23.53
C LEU A 399 7.53 -0.95 24.26
N SER A 400 8.67 -1.39 23.73
CA SER A 400 9.99 -0.92 24.20
C SER A 400 10.97 -0.77 23.05
N GLY A 401 11.85 0.22 23.15
CA GLY A 401 12.83 0.51 22.12
C GLY A 401 13.17 1.98 22.00
N SER A 402 13.69 2.38 20.86
CA SER A 402 13.98 3.79 20.56
C SER A 402 13.63 4.14 19.12
N VAL A 403 13.18 5.38 18.92
CA VAL A 403 12.96 5.99 17.62
C VAL A 403 13.79 7.26 17.54
N ALA A 404 14.60 7.40 16.50
CA ALA A 404 15.30 8.64 16.21
C ALA A 404 14.75 9.23 14.91
N VAL A 405 14.09 10.38 14.99
CA VAL A 405 13.50 11.08 13.84
C VAL A 405 14.34 12.31 13.54
N THR A 406 14.85 12.45 12.32
CA THR A 406 15.39 13.73 11.85
C THR A 406 14.23 14.72 11.80
N ILE A 407 14.44 15.94 12.30
CA ILE A 407 13.36 16.94 12.37
C ILE A 407 12.75 17.10 10.99
N PRO A 408 11.45 16.79 10.82
CA PRO A 408 10.80 16.84 9.52
C PRO A 408 10.66 18.27 8.99
N ASP A 409 10.81 18.40 7.67
CA ASP A 409 10.47 19.61 6.94
C ASP A 409 9.01 19.57 6.53
N VAL A 410 8.29 20.65 6.76
CA VAL A 410 6.88 20.80 6.39
C VAL A 410 6.74 21.86 5.32
N SER A 411 6.02 21.54 4.26
CA SER A 411 5.73 22.43 3.15
C SER A 411 4.23 22.59 2.95
N CYS A 412 3.77 23.83 2.79
CA CYS A 412 2.35 24.12 2.64
C CYS A 412 2.12 25.23 1.61
N LYS A 413 1.09 25.05 0.78
CA LYS A 413 0.54 26.04 -0.13
C LYS A 413 -0.96 26.06 -0.03
N LEU A 414 -1.55 27.25 0.04
CA LEU A 414 -2.99 27.44 0.03
C LEU A 414 -3.35 28.67 -0.79
N ASP A 415 -3.88 28.48 -1.99
CA ASP A 415 -4.56 29.52 -2.77
C ASP A 415 -6.07 29.20 -2.77
N ALA A 416 -6.82 29.91 -1.96
CA ALA A 416 -8.25 29.68 -1.81
C ALA A 416 -9.02 30.99 -1.63
N GLY A 417 -10.21 31.04 -2.22
CA GLY A 417 -11.25 32.04 -1.93
C GLY A 417 -12.33 31.46 -1.02
N PHE A 418 -12.91 32.31 -0.17
CA PHE A 418 -13.92 31.87 0.79
C PHE A 418 -15.22 32.68 0.61
N SER A 419 -16.35 31.96 0.55
CA SER A 419 -17.69 32.52 0.61
C SER A 419 -18.54 31.61 1.51
N TRP A 420 -19.66 32.14 2.06
CA TRP A 420 -20.45 31.41 3.06
C TRP A 420 -20.78 29.97 2.62
N GLY A 421 -20.29 29.00 3.39
CA GLY A 421 -20.47 27.57 3.13
C GLY A 421 -19.76 27.05 1.87
N LYS A 422 -18.88 27.83 1.23
CA LYS A 422 -18.14 27.44 0.02
C LYS A 422 -16.70 27.87 0.09
N ILE A 423 -15.85 26.94 -0.39
CA ILE A 423 -14.43 27.21 -0.66
C ILE A 423 -14.27 27.22 -2.19
N GLU A 424 -13.62 28.24 -2.69
CA GLU A 424 -13.12 28.28 -4.06
C GLU A 424 -11.63 27.99 -4.00
N GLU A 425 -11.31 26.72 -3.86
CA GLU A 425 -9.93 26.25 -3.79
C GLU A 425 -9.34 26.18 -5.19
N ARG A 426 -8.17 26.76 -5.37
CA ARG A 426 -7.45 26.82 -6.65
C ARG A 426 -6.22 25.95 -6.60
N HIS A 427 -5.47 26.02 -5.51
CA HIS A 427 -4.27 25.23 -5.33
C HIS A 427 -4.01 25.00 -3.84
N PHE A 428 -3.94 23.73 -3.43
CA PHE A 428 -3.59 23.31 -2.08
C PHE A 428 -2.45 22.30 -2.16
N ILE A 429 -1.45 22.46 -1.29
CA ILE A 429 -0.39 21.50 -1.08
C ILE A 429 -0.15 21.42 0.43
N ALA A 430 -0.04 20.20 0.94
CA ALA A 430 0.53 19.93 2.26
C ALA A 430 1.44 18.72 2.15
N SER A 431 2.70 18.86 2.54
CA SER A 431 3.64 17.73 2.51
C SER A 431 4.61 17.78 3.68
N VAL A 432 5.09 16.61 4.06
CA VAL A 432 6.08 16.40 5.11
C VAL A 432 7.19 15.49 4.58
N THR A 433 8.46 15.89 4.85
CA THR A 433 9.63 15.08 4.51
C THR A 433 10.37 14.77 5.81
N GLY A 434 10.59 13.51 6.10
CA GLY A 434 11.28 13.08 7.32
C GLY A 434 12.10 11.82 7.12
N LYS A 435 13.12 11.67 7.98
CA LYS A 435 13.92 10.46 8.09
C LYS A 435 13.87 9.93 9.49
N ALA A 436 13.72 8.65 9.65
CA ALA A 436 13.66 8.03 10.96
C ALA A 436 14.40 6.70 11.01
N ASP A 437 15.04 6.46 12.16
CA ASP A 437 15.66 5.20 12.52
C ASP A 437 14.89 4.62 13.70
N PHE A 438 14.40 3.41 13.59
CA PHE A 438 13.69 2.69 14.64
C PHE A 438 14.48 1.45 15.05
N GLU A 439 14.65 1.25 16.35
CA GLU A 439 15.17 0.02 16.91
C GLU A 439 14.35 -0.34 18.15
N GLY A 440 13.56 -1.41 18.07
CA GLY A 440 12.71 -1.79 19.19
C GLY A 440 11.75 -2.91 18.87
N GLY A 441 10.87 -3.20 19.80
CA GLY A 441 9.90 -4.25 19.66
C GLY A 441 8.63 -4.04 20.44
N LEU A 442 7.58 -4.66 19.93
CA LEU A 442 6.30 -4.82 20.60
C LEU A 442 6.26 -6.21 21.22
N TYR A 443 6.02 -6.27 22.51
CA TYR A 443 6.02 -7.50 23.28
C TYR A 443 4.63 -7.73 23.85
N ILE A 444 4.08 -8.92 23.62
CA ILE A 444 2.87 -9.38 24.28
C ILE A 444 3.29 -10.19 25.48
N SER A 445 3.08 -9.69 26.70
CA SER A 445 3.45 -10.36 27.94
C SER A 445 2.40 -11.41 28.34
N GLY A 446 2.87 -12.57 28.81
CA GLY A 446 2.02 -13.65 29.33
C GLY A 446 1.80 -14.80 28.36
N VAL A 447 2.41 -14.79 27.19
CA VAL A 447 2.42 -15.95 26.28
C VAL A 447 3.78 -16.64 26.41
N ASN A 448 3.86 -17.74 27.16
CA ASN A 448 5.04 -18.61 27.15
C ASN A 448 5.09 -19.34 25.81
N SER A 449 6.28 -19.68 25.33
CA SER A 449 6.46 -20.45 24.09
C SER A 449 5.58 -21.71 24.02
N GLU A 450 5.38 -22.40 25.16
CA GLU A 450 4.46 -23.54 25.25
C GLU A 450 2.96 -23.19 25.18
N GLN A 451 2.56 -21.97 25.61
CA GLN A 451 1.18 -21.50 25.48
C GLN A 451 0.88 -20.93 24.09
N GLN A 452 1.89 -20.35 23.42
CA GLN A 452 1.80 -19.97 22.01
C GLN A 452 1.52 -21.17 21.11
N ILE A 453 2.13 -22.31 21.42
CA ILE A 453 1.93 -23.56 20.69
C ILE A 453 0.50 -24.10 20.85
N LYS A 454 -0.10 -23.96 22.03
CA LYS A 454 -1.52 -24.34 22.27
C LYS A 454 -2.52 -23.37 21.64
N HIS A 455 -2.14 -22.14 21.36
CA HIS A 455 -2.97 -21.14 20.71
C HIS A 455 -2.79 -21.06 19.18
N ALA A 456 -1.88 -21.81 18.59
CA ALA A 456 -1.69 -21.86 17.13
C ALA A 456 -2.93 -22.39 16.36
N SER A 457 -3.92 -22.93 17.05
CA SER A 457 -5.23 -23.31 16.49
C SER A 457 -6.36 -22.30 16.79
N GLY A 458 -6.08 -21.23 17.55
CA GLY A 458 -7.04 -20.16 17.86
C GLY A 458 -6.59 -18.85 17.23
N THR A 459 -7.53 -18.07 16.71
CA THR A 459 -7.29 -16.71 16.25
C THR A 459 -6.55 -15.91 17.32
N MET A 460 -5.30 -15.52 17.05
CA MET A 460 -4.56 -14.60 17.91
C MET A 460 -5.32 -13.27 17.98
N GLU A 461 -5.49 -12.74 19.20
CA GLU A 461 -6.12 -11.44 19.39
C GLU A 461 -5.19 -10.36 18.79
N THR A 462 -5.64 -9.72 17.74
CA THR A 462 -4.90 -8.63 17.10
C THR A 462 -5.08 -7.35 17.91
N VAL A 463 -3.99 -6.67 18.21
CA VAL A 463 -4.01 -5.34 18.86
C VAL A 463 -3.50 -4.32 17.87
N SER A 464 -4.38 -3.39 17.49
CA SER A 464 -4.04 -2.29 16.58
C SER A 464 -4.34 -0.95 17.20
N ASP A 465 -3.45 0.03 17.08
CA ASP A 465 -3.66 1.41 17.51
C ASP A 465 -2.58 2.35 16.92
N VAL A 466 -2.73 3.64 17.22
CA VAL A 466 -1.75 4.68 16.90
C VAL A 466 -1.33 5.38 18.20
N LEU A 467 -0.05 5.29 18.53
CA LEU A 467 0.53 5.95 19.70
C LEU A 467 1.16 7.27 19.27
N GLU A 468 0.57 8.40 19.65
CA GLU A 468 1.18 9.71 19.45
C GLU A 468 2.43 9.84 20.35
N LEU A 469 3.62 9.91 19.74
CA LEU A 469 4.89 10.09 20.46
C LEU A 469 5.07 11.54 20.89
N GLY A 470 4.69 12.46 20.01
CA GLY A 470 4.75 13.86 20.32
C GLY A 470 4.27 14.76 19.18
N ARG A 471 4.06 16.02 19.57
CA ARG A 471 3.51 17.07 18.69
C ARG A 471 4.37 18.31 18.73
N VAL A 472 4.62 18.90 17.55
CA VAL A 472 5.38 20.16 17.41
C VAL A 472 4.55 21.19 16.67
N PRO A 473 4.21 22.32 17.28
CA PRO A 473 3.55 23.41 16.60
C PRO A 473 4.53 24.16 15.67
N ILE A 474 4.08 24.45 14.45
CA ILE A 474 4.83 25.16 13.41
C ILE A 474 4.06 26.41 13.02
N LYS A 475 4.67 27.60 13.14
CA LYS A 475 4.07 28.84 12.67
C LYS A 475 4.36 29.05 11.20
N LEU A 476 3.32 29.28 10.42
CA LEU A 476 3.40 29.50 8.98
C LEU A 476 3.27 31.01 8.66
N GLY A 477 4.36 31.71 8.72
CA GLY A 477 4.42 33.15 8.40
C GLY A 477 3.64 34.05 9.39
N THR A 478 3.06 35.13 8.89
CA THR A 478 2.26 36.14 9.65
C THR A 478 0.78 36.11 9.25
N THR A 479 0.33 35.05 8.63
CA THR A 479 -1.01 34.92 8.01
C THR A 479 -2.10 34.47 8.99
N GLY A 480 -1.73 34.09 10.23
CA GLY A 480 -2.61 33.40 11.16
C GLY A 480 -2.78 31.91 10.90
N LEU A 481 -2.01 31.39 9.94
CA LEU A 481 -1.91 29.95 9.68
C LEU A 481 -0.86 29.33 10.60
N SER A 482 -1.15 28.15 11.08
CA SER A 482 -0.23 27.30 11.83
C SER A 482 -0.39 25.85 11.38
N ALA A 483 0.61 25.04 11.62
CA ALA A 483 0.56 23.62 11.44
C ALA A 483 1.03 22.90 12.69
N ASP A 484 0.43 21.77 13.01
CA ASP A 484 0.93 20.83 14.00
C ASP A 484 1.50 19.63 13.27
N LEU A 485 2.80 19.38 13.49
CA LEU A 485 3.42 18.13 13.08
C LEU A 485 3.27 17.13 14.21
N VAL A 486 2.60 16.02 13.94
CA VAL A 486 2.39 14.93 14.88
C VAL A 486 3.27 13.76 14.46
N VAL A 487 4.10 13.27 15.36
CA VAL A 487 4.88 12.05 15.15
C VAL A 487 4.24 10.95 15.97
N SER A 488 3.79 9.90 15.30
CA SER A 488 3.13 8.76 15.92
C SER A 488 3.77 7.46 15.50
N LEU A 489 3.56 6.42 16.29
CA LEU A 489 3.84 5.03 15.94
C LEU A 489 2.51 4.34 15.70
N PHE A 490 2.28 3.82 14.50
CA PHE A 490 1.15 2.94 14.25
C PHE A 490 1.58 1.47 14.40
N TYR A 491 0.67 0.62 14.86
CA TYR A 491 0.93 -0.81 14.98
C TYR A 491 -0.36 -1.63 14.83
N ASP A 492 -0.19 -2.81 14.28
CA ASP A 492 -1.19 -3.86 14.16
C ASP A 492 -0.44 -5.18 14.34
N VAL A 493 -0.59 -5.83 15.48
CA VAL A 493 0.29 -6.94 15.88
C VAL A 493 -0.51 -8.07 16.54
N SER A 494 -0.27 -9.30 16.08
CA SER A 494 -0.82 -10.52 16.65
C SER A 494 0.23 -11.44 17.28
N GLY A 495 1.37 -10.91 17.71
CA GLY A 495 2.47 -11.69 18.29
C GLY A 495 3.60 -10.81 18.80
N GLN A 496 4.81 -11.36 18.90
CA GLN A 496 6.00 -10.60 19.25
C GLN A 496 6.68 -10.08 17.99
N PHE A 497 7.03 -8.79 17.97
CA PHE A 497 7.67 -8.15 16.85
C PHE A 497 8.85 -7.28 17.33
N VAL A 498 10.06 -7.67 16.96
CA VAL A 498 11.28 -6.90 17.20
C VAL A 498 11.96 -6.62 15.87
N VAL A 499 12.19 -5.36 15.59
CA VAL A 499 12.71 -4.93 14.29
C VAL A 499 13.65 -3.74 14.44
N LYS A 500 14.60 -3.65 13.53
CA LYS A 500 15.40 -2.46 13.30
C LYS A 500 15.18 -2.01 11.86
N TYR A 501 14.76 -0.77 11.66
CA TYR A 501 14.58 -0.23 10.32
C TYR A 501 14.94 1.26 10.26
N SER A 502 15.31 1.70 9.07
CA SER A 502 15.53 3.08 8.72
C SER A 502 14.62 3.44 7.55
N VAL A 503 13.97 4.59 7.64
CA VAL A 503 13.07 5.09 6.59
C VAL A 503 13.37 6.55 6.32
N GLU A 504 13.33 6.92 5.04
CA GLU A 504 13.28 8.30 4.58
C GLU A 504 12.03 8.42 3.71
N ALA A 505 11.16 9.35 4.05
CA ALA A 505 9.85 9.47 3.43
C ALA A 505 9.49 10.93 3.16
N THR A 506 9.00 11.19 1.96
CA THR A 506 8.24 12.40 1.64
C THR A 506 6.82 11.97 1.33
N GLY A 507 5.88 12.55 2.03
CA GLY A 507 4.47 12.28 1.80
C GLY A 507 3.65 13.55 1.86
N GLY A 508 2.58 13.62 1.07
CA GLY A 508 1.74 14.81 1.02
C GLY A 508 0.53 14.64 0.11
N TYR A 509 -0.23 15.71 0.03
CA TYR A 509 -1.37 15.80 -0.87
C TYR A 509 -1.38 17.14 -1.59
N GLU A 510 -1.68 17.11 -2.87
CA GLU A 510 -1.88 18.27 -3.72
C GLU A 510 -3.25 18.23 -4.36
N PHE A 511 -3.95 19.38 -4.34
CA PHE A 511 -5.16 19.60 -5.13
C PHE A 511 -4.97 20.85 -5.99
N LYS A 512 -5.16 20.72 -7.29
CA LYS A 512 -5.02 21.84 -8.25
C LYS A 512 -6.00 21.68 -9.39
N ASP A 513 -6.77 22.74 -9.67
CA ASP A 513 -7.69 22.81 -10.81
C ASP A 513 -8.66 21.63 -10.92
N GLY A 514 -9.21 21.18 -9.77
CA GLY A 514 -10.17 20.10 -9.70
C GLY A 514 -9.57 18.69 -9.76
N ASN A 515 -8.24 18.52 -9.65
CA ASN A 515 -7.60 17.24 -9.58
C ASN A 515 -6.75 17.12 -8.31
N GLY A 516 -7.00 16.07 -7.53
CA GLY A 516 -6.23 15.70 -6.36
C GLY A 516 -5.18 14.64 -6.69
N ARG A 517 -4.06 14.68 -5.98
CA ARG A 517 -3.04 13.64 -6.03
C ARG A 517 -2.29 13.51 -4.72
N PHE A 518 -1.90 12.28 -4.38
CA PHE A 518 -0.94 12.05 -3.31
C PHE A 518 0.49 12.25 -3.82
N ILE A 519 1.29 12.96 -3.02
CA ILE A 519 2.74 13.09 -3.20
C ILE A 519 3.38 12.01 -2.36
N HIS A 520 4.29 11.22 -2.94
CA HIS A 520 4.99 10.16 -2.21
C HIS A 520 6.37 9.90 -2.77
N ASP A 521 7.34 9.70 -1.88
CA ASP A 521 8.68 9.20 -2.16
C ASP A 521 9.18 8.49 -0.90
N PHE A 522 9.57 7.22 -1.00
CA PHE A 522 9.96 6.40 0.14
C PHE A 522 11.23 5.62 -0.15
N SER A 523 12.14 5.62 0.82
CA SER A 523 13.24 4.67 0.86
C SER A 523 13.37 4.07 2.24
N GLN A 524 13.66 2.78 2.34
CA GLN A 524 13.82 2.15 3.64
C GLN A 524 14.76 0.95 3.61
N THR A 525 15.34 0.67 4.78
CA THR A 525 16.17 -0.50 5.03
C THR A 525 15.62 -1.23 6.25
N LEU A 526 15.39 -2.53 6.12
CA LEU A 526 14.84 -3.38 7.16
C LEU A 526 15.85 -4.44 7.57
N THR A 527 16.06 -4.59 8.88
CA THR A 527 16.80 -5.69 9.46
C THR A 527 15.92 -6.37 10.52
N PRO A 528 15.29 -7.50 10.22
CA PRO A 528 14.50 -8.23 11.20
C PRO A 528 15.40 -8.79 12.32
N VAL A 529 14.91 -8.74 13.55
CA VAL A 529 15.61 -9.28 14.73
C VAL A 529 14.88 -10.50 15.28
N THR A 530 13.57 -10.39 15.49
CA THR A 530 12.70 -11.50 15.89
C THR A 530 11.28 -11.16 15.52
N ILE A 531 10.57 -12.08 14.88
CA ILE A 531 9.17 -11.88 14.51
C ILE A 531 8.41 -13.19 14.79
N GLU A 532 7.35 -13.08 15.58
CA GLU A 532 6.42 -14.19 15.88
C GLU A 532 5.01 -13.69 15.63
N GLY A 533 4.27 -14.31 14.72
CA GLY A 533 2.93 -13.88 14.32
C GLY A 533 2.93 -12.85 13.18
N SER A 534 1.81 -12.17 12.98
CA SER A 534 1.68 -11.10 11.99
C SER A 534 1.88 -9.75 12.66
N ALA A 535 2.61 -8.86 11.99
CA ALA A 535 2.86 -7.53 12.51
C ALA A 535 2.94 -6.50 11.38
N LYS A 536 2.35 -5.33 11.65
CA LYS A 536 2.48 -4.13 10.83
C LYS A 536 2.77 -2.98 11.78
N CYS A 537 3.89 -2.33 11.64
CA CYS A 537 4.26 -1.27 12.55
C CYS A 537 5.15 -0.26 11.83
N GLY A 538 5.03 1.00 12.19
CA GLY A 538 5.82 2.02 11.54
C GLY A 538 5.56 3.41 12.10
N LEU A 539 6.13 4.41 11.45
CA LEU A 539 5.92 5.79 11.80
C LEU A 539 4.77 6.39 10.99
N GLN A 540 3.99 7.19 11.67
CA GLN A 540 2.99 8.05 11.07
C GLN A 540 3.41 9.50 11.30
N PHE A 541 3.53 10.25 10.22
CA PHE A 541 3.74 11.68 10.23
C PHE A 541 2.40 12.35 9.90
N GLY A 542 1.79 12.97 10.91
CA GLY A 542 0.56 13.75 10.78
C GLY A 542 0.89 15.21 10.61
N LEU A 543 0.30 15.86 9.62
CA LEU A 543 0.36 17.32 9.46
C LEU A 543 -1.05 17.88 9.53
N ASN A 544 -1.34 18.63 10.59
CA ASN A 544 -2.61 19.31 10.78
C ASN A 544 -2.44 20.80 10.54
N LEU A 545 -3.08 21.31 9.49
CA LEU A 545 -3.07 22.74 9.16
C LEU A 545 -4.28 23.42 9.77
N THR A 546 -4.07 24.48 10.53
CA THR A 546 -5.10 25.25 11.20
C THR A 546 -5.06 26.74 10.85
N ALA A 547 -6.20 27.39 10.95
CA ALA A 547 -6.30 28.83 10.82
C ALA A 547 -6.85 29.44 12.10
N LEU A 548 -6.06 30.35 12.73
CA LEU A 548 -6.42 31.13 13.91
C LEU A 548 -6.95 30.27 15.07
N GLU A 549 -6.40 29.06 15.26
CA GLU A 549 -6.85 28.06 16.26
C GLU A 549 -8.35 27.74 16.20
N THR A 550 -8.98 28.10 15.12
CA THR A 550 -10.44 28.07 15.03
C THR A 550 -10.93 27.04 14.05
N TRP A 551 -10.20 26.84 12.94
CA TRP A 551 -10.57 25.92 11.88
C TRP A 551 -9.42 24.97 11.53
N ASP A 552 -9.74 23.69 11.56
CA ASP A 552 -8.89 22.64 11.00
C ASP A 552 -9.04 22.69 9.46
N LEU A 553 -8.09 23.30 8.78
CA LEU A 553 -8.13 23.49 7.35
C LEU A 553 -7.89 22.16 6.61
N ALA A 554 -6.83 21.47 6.95
CA ALA A 554 -6.47 20.18 6.38
C ALA A 554 -5.71 19.36 7.39
N GLY A 555 -5.85 18.04 7.28
CA GLY A 555 -5.04 17.07 8.01
C GLY A 555 -4.61 15.99 7.05
N ILE A 556 -3.33 15.66 7.01
CA ILE A 556 -2.77 14.56 6.24
C ILE A 556 -1.90 13.69 7.14
N ASP A 557 -2.10 12.39 7.05
CA ASP A 557 -1.31 11.37 7.73
C ASP A 557 -0.57 10.53 6.70
N ILE A 558 0.74 10.40 6.87
CA ILE A 558 1.60 9.54 6.05
C ILE A 558 2.14 8.43 6.94
N LYS A 559 1.77 7.20 6.62
CA LYS A 559 2.20 5.99 7.31
C LYS A 559 3.28 5.30 6.50
N VAL A 560 4.38 4.92 7.13
CA VAL A 560 5.45 4.18 6.50
C VAL A 560 6.14 3.26 7.50
N GLY A 561 6.40 2.03 7.11
CA GLY A 561 7.10 1.08 7.97
C GLY A 561 7.09 -0.35 7.45
N PRO A 562 7.78 -1.24 8.16
CA PRO A 562 7.76 -2.66 7.86
C PRO A 562 6.43 -3.29 8.25
N ALA A 563 6.06 -4.29 7.48
CA ALA A 563 5.04 -5.26 7.84
C ALA A 563 5.61 -6.68 7.72
N ALA A 564 5.07 -7.59 8.49
CA ALA A 564 5.52 -8.98 8.49
C ALA A 564 4.32 -9.92 8.71
N LYS A 565 4.32 -11.03 7.99
CA LYS A 565 3.46 -12.17 8.24
C LYS A 565 4.35 -13.35 8.60
N ALA A 566 4.19 -13.91 9.80
CA ALA A 566 4.87 -15.11 10.21
C ALA A 566 3.93 -16.32 10.07
N SER A 567 4.42 -17.38 9.44
CA SER A 567 3.89 -18.72 9.56
C SER A 567 4.76 -19.50 10.53
N VAL A 568 4.17 -20.15 11.50
CA VAL A 568 4.88 -20.91 12.53
C VAL A 568 4.57 -22.38 12.35
N SER A 569 5.60 -23.17 12.09
CA SER A 569 5.50 -24.63 12.10
C SER A 569 6.18 -25.18 13.35
N TYR A 570 5.53 -26.15 13.95
CA TYR A 570 6.00 -26.82 15.16
C TYR A 570 6.19 -28.31 14.89
N THR A 571 7.42 -28.78 15.03
CA THR A 571 7.74 -30.18 14.82
C THR A 571 8.17 -30.82 16.12
N VAL A 572 7.42 -31.84 16.58
CA VAL A 572 7.76 -32.68 17.74
C VAL A 572 8.72 -33.79 17.29
N ARG A 573 9.86 -33.94 17.96
CA ARG A 573 10.83 -35.00 17.70
C ARG A 573 11.28 -35.68 18.99
N ASP A 574 11.77 -36.91 18.87
CA ASP A 574 12.39 -37.65 19.96
C ASP A 574 13.62 -36.96 20.60
N ALA A 575 14.25 -36.03 19.84
CA ALA A 575 15.44 -35.29 20.27
C ALA A 575 15.13 -33.87 20.84
N GLY A 576 13.87 -33.49 20.93
CA GLY A 576 13.40 -32.19 21.39
C GLY A 576 12.53 -31.45 20.35
N ASN A 577 11.72 -30.54 20.85
CA ASN A 577 10.80 -29.75 20.01
C ASN A 577 11.57 -28.61 19.35
N VAL A 578 11.40 -28.42 18.05
CA VAL A 578 11.96 -27.30 17.29
C VAL A 578 10.82 -26.46 16.76
N LEU A 579 10.88 -25.15 17.04
CA LEU A 579 9.97 -24.14 16.51
C LEU A 579 10.62 -23.49 15.31
N CYS A 580 10.06 -23.66 14.14
CA CYS A 580 10.42 -22.95 12.93
C CYS A 580 9.40 -21.87 12.62
N SER A 581 9.85 -20.66 12.38
CA SER A 581 9.01 -19.54 11.94
C SER A 581 9.51 -19.00 10.62
N ASP A 582 8.67 -19.07 9.60
CA ASP A 582 8.88 -18.41 8.33
C ASP A 582 8.23 -17.05 8.38
N VAL A 583 9.02 -16.01 8.15
CA VAL A 583 8.55 -14.65 8.19
C VAL A 583 8.73 -14.00 6.84
N ARG A 584 7.62 -13.51 6.29
CA ARG A 584 7.63 -12.65 5.10
C ARG A 584 7.54 -11.21 5.55
N THR A 585 8.57 -10.43 5.23
CA THR A 585 8.60 -8.99 5.51
C THR A 585 8.42 -8.22 4.23
N TYR A 586 7.68 -7.12 4.29
CA TYR A 586 7.46 -6.22 3.17
C TYR A 586 7.38 -4.76 3.68
N ILE A 587 7.43 -3.84 2.73
CA ILE A 587 7.33 -2.41 3.00
C ILE A 587 5.88 -1.99 2.87
N TYR A 588 5.38 -1.28 3.88
CA TYR A 588 4.06 -0.66 3.86
C TYR A 588 4.18 0.86 3.81
N ALA A 589 3.41 1.50 2.94
CA ALA A 589 3.29 2.94 2.90
C ALA A 589 1.87 3.35 2.49
N ALA A 590 1.29 4.31 3.21
CA ALA A 590 -0.06 4.81 2.93
C ALA A 590 -0.18 6.30 3.24
N GLY A 591 -1.10 6.96 2.57
CA GLY A 591 -1.50 8.34 2.83
C GLY A 591 -2.99 8.44 3.13
N GLU A 592 -3.36 9.27 4.10
CA GLU A 592 -4.75 9.52 4.47
C GLU A 592 -4.99 11.00 4.70
N LEU A 593 -6.09 11.51 4.15
CA LEU A 593 -6.54 12.88 4.36
C LEU A 593 -7.70 12.89 5.37
N ASN A 594 -7.61 13.74 6.38
CA ASN A 594 -8.65 13.83 7.40
C ASN A 594 -9.97 14.37 6.82
N PRO A 595 -11.04 13.55 6.77
CA PRO A 595 -12.31 13.91 6.17
C PRO A 595 -13.08 15.00 6.93
N ASP A 596 -12.74 15.25 8.19
CA ASP A 596 -13.45 16.19 9.05
C ASP A 596 -12.95 17.63 8.98
N THR A 597 -11.83 17.84 8.29
CA THR A 597 -11.26 19.16 8.03
C THR A 597 -12.04 19.92 6.95
N VAL A 598 -11.74 21.20 6.79
CA VAL A 598 -12.39 22.06 5.78
C VAL A 598 -12.10 21.54 4.37
N VAL A 599 -10.84 21.25 4.05
CA VAL A 599 -10.41 20.68 2.76
C VAL A 599 -10.94 19.26 2.57
N GLY A 600 -10.84 18.40 3.59
CA GLY A 600 -11.31 17.02 3.51
C GLY A 600 -12.81 16.93 3.24
N LYS A 601 -13.63 17.73 3.93
CA LYS A 601 -15.07 17.83 3.65
C LYS A 601 -15.38 18.31 2.24
N PHE A 602 -14.65 19.30 1.74
CA PHE A 602 -14.80 19.81 0.38
C PHE A 602 -14.48 18.72 -0.64
N LEU A 603 -13.34 18.05 -0.53
CA LEU A 603 -12.93 16.99 -1.45
C LEU A 603 -13.91 15.81 -1.44
N LYS A 604 -14.33 15.37 -0.27
CA LYS A 604 -15.29 14.27 -0.13
C LYS A 604 -16.68 14.62 -0.64
N THR A 605 -17.18 15.83 -0.36
CA THR A 605 -18.57 16.20 -0.66
C THR A 605 -18.74 16.73 -2.07
N VAL A 606 -17.80 17.50 -2.59
CA VAL A 606 -17.89 18.15 -3.90
C VAL A 606 -17.29 17.29 -5.00
N TRP A 607 -16.17 16.63 -4.72
CA TRP A 607 -15.40 15.86 -5.71
C TRP A 607 -15.51 14.35 -5.55
N HIS A 608 -16.11 13.87 -4.44
CA HIS A 608 -16.28 12.44 -4.14
C HIS A 608 -14.97 11.64 -4.13
N TYR A 609 -13.87 12.25 -3.72
CA TYR A 609 -12.57 11.58 -3.62
C TYR A 609 -12.52 10.55 -2.50
N THR A 610 -11.77 9.49 -2.75
CA THR A 610 -11.28 8.57 -1.71
C THR A 610 -10.12 9.25 -0.99
N LEU A 611 -10.26 9.48 0.33
CA LEU A 611 -9.30 10.26 1.10
C LEU A 611 -8.16 9.43 1.69
N SER A 612 -8.00 8.18 1.26
CA SER A 612 -6.91 7.29 1.67
C SER A 612 -6.38 6.50 0.49
N LYS A 613 -5.07 6.28 0.45
CA LYS A 613 -4.40 5.49 -0.59
C LYS A 613 -3.23 4.73 0.00
N ASP A 614 -3.18 3.42 -0.27
CA ASP A 614 -2.00 2.61 -0.06
C ASP A 614 -1.07 2.77 -1.27
N PHE A 615 0.18 3.15 -1.04
CA PHE A 615 1.22 3.29 -2.07
C PHE A 615 2.01 2.00 -2.26
N LEU A 616 2.21 1.27 -1.16
CA LEU A 616 2.81 -0.05 -1.13
C LEU A 616 1.92 -0.91 -0.24
N SER A 617 1.24 -1.87 -0.85
CA SER A 617 0.28 -2.73 -0.17
C SER A 617 0.92 -3.95 0.47
N ASP A 618 0.15 -4.63 1.31
CA ASP A 618 0.49 -5.90 1.91
C ASP A 618 0.05 -7.11 1.05
N ASP A 619 -0.20 -6.88 -0.23
CA ASP A 619 -0.58 -7.89 -1.19
C ASP A 619 0.40 -9.06 -1.16
N ASP A 620 -0.11 -10.29 -1.16
CA ASP A 620 0.70 -11.52 -1.17
C ASP A 620 1.60 -11.62 -2.41
N ASP A 621 1.28 -10.87 -3.47
CA ASP A 621 2.06 -10.78 -4.70
C ASP A 621 3.10 -9.65 -4.73
N ASN A 622 3.31 -8.93 -3.63
CA ASN A 622 4.31 -7.86 -3.56
C ASN A 622 5.73 -8.43 -3.77
N PRO A 623 6.43 -8.08 -4.87
CA PRO A 623 7.77 -8.60 -5.17
C PRO A 623 8.88 -8.01 -4.29
N LEU A 624 8.59 -7.00 -3.48
CA LEU A 624 9.53 -6.40 -2.53
C LEU A 624 9.52 -7.13 -1.17
N LYS A 625 9.05 -8.37 -1.13
CA LYS A 625 9.06 -9.22 0.06
C LYS A 625 10.43 -9.86 0.28
N LEU A 626 10.85 -9.86 1.54
CA LEU A 626 11.99 -10.62 2.01
C LEU A 626 11.50 -11.78 2.89
N LYS A 627 11.83 -13.03 2.54
CA LYS A 627 11.55 -14.20 3.37
C LYS A 627 12.74 -14.46 4.28
N VAL A 628 12.50 -14.56 5.58
CA VAL A 628 13.51 -14.89 6.59
C VAL A 628 13.02 -16.04 7.47
N HIS A 629 13.95 -16.85 7.97
CA HIS A 629 13.66 -18.03 8.79
C HIS A 629 14.18 -17.84 10.21
N PHE A 630 13.39 -18.19 11.19
CA PHE A 630 13.80 -18.24 12.59
C PHE A 630 13.63 -19.65 13.12
N GLU A 631 14.70 -20.21 13.67
CA GLU A 631 14.67 -21.48 14.39
C GLU A 631 14.84 -21.22 15.89
N ASN A 632 13.84 -21.60 16.69
CA ASN A 632 13.80 -21.32 18.13
C ASN A 632 14.08 -19.84 18.47
N GLY A 633 13.56 -18.92 17.63
CA GLY A 633 13.77 -17.47 17.78
C GLY A 633 15.13 -16.95 17.32
N THR A 634 15.97 -17.76 16.70
CA THR A 634 17.25 -17.33 16.13
C THR A 634 17.17 -17.28 14.62
N LEU A 635 17.60 -16.17 13.99
CA LEU A 635 17.64 -16.00 12.54
C LEU A 635 18.59 -17.05 11.92
N VAL A 636 18.09 -17.81 10.95
CA VAL A 636 18.84 -18.85 10.22
C VAL A 636 18.60 -18.71 8.72
N ASP A 637 19.53 -19.21 7.93
CA ASP A 637 19.34 -19.21 6.46
C ASP A 637 18.22 -20.19 6.05
N LYS A 638 18.06 -21.27 6.83
CA LYS A 638 17.06 -22.31 6.62
C LYS A 638 16.79 -23.01 7.94
N CYS A 639 15.52 -23.33 8.21
CA CYS A 639 15.17 -24.16 9.36
C CYS A 639 15.74 -25.59 9.19
N THR A 640 16.43 -26.09 10.20
CA THR A 640 17.09 -27.41 10.15
C THR A 640 16.10 -28.57 10.32
N VAL A 641 14.86 -28.28 10.67
CA VAL A 641 13.86 -29.26 11.07
C VAL A 641 12.52 -28.96 10.46
N GLY A 642 11.93 -29.93 9.76
CA GLY A 642 10.54 -29.96 9.37
C GLY A 642 10.24 -29.50 7.95
N ALA A 643 11.16 -28.88 7.24
CA ALA A 643 10.93 -28.55 5.85
C ALA A 643 11.01 -29.81 4.97
N GLY A 644 9.96 -30.06 4.21
CA GLY A 644 9.93 -31.05 3.13
C GLY A 644 10.16 -30.38 1.78
N SER A 645 10.20 -31.20 0.73
CA SER A 645 10.41 -30.71 -0.64
C SER A 645 9.35 -31.32 -1.56
N ILE A 646 8.96 -30.59 -2.58
CA ILE A 646 8.23 -31.12 -3.72
C ILE A 646 9.13 -30.97 -4.95
N GLU A 647 9.33 -32.06 -5.69
CA GLU A 647 10.01 -32.06 -6.97
C GLU A 647 9.08 -32.61 -8.06
N GLY A 648 9.13 -31.99 -9.23
CA GLY A 648 8.29 -32.41 -10.34
C GLY A 648 8.79 -31.88 -11.67
N SER A 649 8.00 -32.12 -12.72
CA SER A 649 8.26 -31.61 -14.07
C SER A 649 6.99 -31.16 -14.74
N VAL A 650 7.14 -30.21 -15.67
CA VAL A 650 6.07 -29.65 -16.48
C VAL A 650 6.37 -29.94 -17.95
N LEU A 651 5.47 -30.59 -18.63
CA LEU A 651 5.65 -31.01 -20.02
C LEU A 651 4.46 -30.54 -20.86
N ASP A 652 4.70 -30.30 -22.12
CA ASP A 652 3.63 -30.09 -23.10
C ASP A 652 2.80 -31.38 -23.25
N SER A 653 1.49 -31.28 -23.22
CA SER A 653 0.59 -32.45 -23.20
C SER A 653 0.70 -33.34 -24.44
N ASN A 654 0.95 -32.76 -25.59
CA ASN A 654 1.06 -33.46 -26.86
C ASN A 654 2.47 -33.95 -27.19
N SER A 655 3.42 -33.00 -27.24
CA SER A 655 4.79 -33.29 -27.68
C SER A 655 5.64 -33.93 -26.58
N LYS A 656 5.19 -33.87 -25.30
CA LYS A 656 5.96 -34.23 -24.11
C LYS A 656 7.28 -33.45 -23.96
N ALA A 657 7.42 -32.35 -24.70
CA ALA A 657 8.58 -31.46 -24.56
C ALA A 657 8.53 -30.73 -23.23
N PRO A 658 9.70 -30.43 -22.61
CA PRO A 658 9.75 -29.63 -21.41
C PRO A 658 9.13 -28.24 -21.62
N VAL A 659 8.28 -27.79 -20.69
CA VAL A 659 7.81 -26.41 -20.61
C VAL A 659 8.72 -25.65 -19.67
N LYS A 660 9.63 -24.86 -20.22
CA LYS A 660 10.56 -24.02 -19.45
C LYS A 660 9.92 -22.74 -18.99
N ASN A 661 10.42 -22.18 -17.90
CA ASN A 661 9.97 -20.90 -17.31
C ASN A 661 8.48 -20.85 -16.99
N ALA A 662 7.83 -21.99 -16.86
CA ALA A 662 6.48 -22.04 -16.31
C ALA A 662 6.53 -21.60 -14.84
N SER A 663 5.61 -20.73 -14.44
CA SER A 663 5.41 -20.36 -13.04
C SER A 663 4.76 -21.55 -12.34
N VAL A 664 5.35 -21.99 -11.24
CA VAL A 664 4.85 -23.08 -10.39
C VAL A 664 4.63 -22.53 -9.00
N GLU A 665 3.41 -22.62 -8.51
CA GLU A 665 3.00 -22.05 -7.21
C GLU A 665 2.44 -23.16 -6.31
N ALA A 666 2.90 -23.19 -5.05
CA ALA A 666 2.39 -24.10 -4.04
C ALA A 666 1.38 -23.38 -3.13
N TYR A 667 0.20 -23.98 -2.97
CA TYR A 667 -0.87 -23.47 -2.12
C TYR A 667 -1.15 -24.41 -0.96
N SER A 668 -1.30 -23.88 0.25
CA SER A 668 -1.86 -24.56 1.40
C SER A 668 -3.29 -24.04 1.64
N GLY A 669 -4.29 -24.84 1.31
CA GLY A 669 -5.67 -24.35 1.20
C GLY A 669 -5.80 -23.29 0.09
N THR A 670 -6.21 -22.07 0.44
CA THR A 670 -6.31 -20.93 -0.47
C THR A 670 -5.10 -19.98 -0.43
N VAL A 671 -4.12 -20.26 0.45
CA VAL A 671 -2.97 -19.38 0.66
C VAL A 671 -1.79 -19.84 -0.19
N LYS A 672 -1.29 -18.96 -1.06
CA LYS A 672 -0.04 -19.17 -1.79
C LYS A 672 1.14 -19.15 -0.79
N VAL A 673 1.87 -20.25 -0.72
CA VAL A 673 2.97 -20.43 0.25
C VAL A 673 4.32 -20.18 -0.38
N GLU A 674 4.54 -20.71 -1.60
CA GLU A 674 5.83 -20.63 -2.29
C GLU A 674 5.61 -20.55 -3.79
N LYS A 675 6.54 -19.94 -4.52
CA LYS A 675 6.58 -19.85 -5.98
C LYS A 675 7.96 -20.19 -6.52
N THR A 676 8.01 -20.93 -7.58
CA THR A 676 9.25 -21.25 -8.32
C THR A 676 8.97 -21.26 -9.83
N PHE A 677 9.99 -21.51 -10.64
CA PHE A 677 9.86 -21.62 -12.09
C PHE A 677 10.54 -22.87 -12.59
N THR A 678 9.99 -23.44 -13.65
CA THR A 678 10.60 -24.60 -14.31
C THR A 678 11.92 -24.22 -14.96
N LYS A 679 12.89 -25.13 -14.90
CA LYS A 679 14.19 -25.03 -15.55
C LYS A 679 14.07 -25.34 -17.06
N GLU A 680 15.20 -25.29 -17.78
CA GLU A 680 15.26 -25.63 -19.22
C GLU A 680 14.77 -27.06 -19.55
N ASP A 681 14.92 -28.00 -18.62
CA ASP A 681 14.47 -29.37 -18.73
C ASP A 681 13.02 -29.58 -18.23
N GLY A 682 12.31 -28.49 -17.91
CA GLY A 682 10.95 -28.53 -17.41
C GLY A 682 10.84 -28.93 -15.93
N THR A 683 11.95 -29.17 -15.23
CA THR A 683 11.90 -29.57 -13.81
C THR A 683 11.71 -28.36 -12.89
N TYR A 684 11.08 -28.58 -11.75
CA TYR A 684 10.96 -27.58 -10.68
C TYR A 684 11.17 -28.24 -9.31
N SER A 685 11.48 -27.43 -8.30
CA SER A 685 11.56 -27.88 -6.91
C SER A 685 11.15 -26.79 -5.94
N PHE A 686 10.42 -27.17 -4.90
CA PHE A 686 10.22 -26.41 -3.68
C PHE A 686 11.02 -27.11 -2.57
N ASN A 687 11.92 -26.39 -1.93
CA ASN A 687 12.89 -27.01 -1.01
C ASN A 687 12.63 -26.74 0.47
N ASP A 688 11.67 -25.88 0.79
CA ASP A 688 11.42 -25.36 2.14
C ASP A 688 9.93 -25.27 2.45
N LEU A 689 9.16 -26.33 2.15
CA LEU A 689 7.75 -26.38 2.49
C LEU A 689 7.55 -26.99 3.89
N ASP A 690 6.72 -26.39 4.68
CA ASP A 690 6.29 -26.95 5.97
C ASP A 690 5.58 -28.29 5.76
N GLU A 691 5.59 -29.15 6.77
CA GLU A 691 4.80 -30.39 6.75
C GLU A 691 3.31 -30.06 6.62
N GLY A 692 2.66 -30.58 5.59
CA GLY A 692 1.26 -30.24 5.30
C GLY A 692 0.78 -30.77 3.96
N ILE A 693 -0.39 -30.28 3.56
CA ILE A 693 -1.04 -30.63 2.29
C ILE A 693 -0.99 -29.42 1.36
N TYR A 694 -0.51 -29.67 0.16
CA TYR A 694 -0.30 -28.63 -0.85
C TYR A 694 -0.98 -28.97 -2.16
N LYS A 695 -1.41 -27.93 -2.85
CA LYS A 695 -1.89 -27.96 -4.24
C LYS A 695 -0.93 -27.13 -5.09
N ILE A 696 -0.56 -27.63 -6.25
CA ILE A 696 0.36 -26.94 -7.15
C ILE A 696 -0.43 -26.35 -8.33
N VAL A 697 -0.19 -25.09 -8.58
CA VAL A 697 -0.76 -24.36 -9.72
C VAL A 697 0.36 -24.02 -10.69
N VAL A 698 0.17 -24.33 -11.97
CA VAL A 698 1.18 -24.04 -12.99
C VAL A 698 0.58 -23.15 -14.07
N THR A 699 1.29 -22.07 -14.39
CA THR A 699 0.95 -21.18 -15.50
C THR A 699 2.15 -20.98 -16.41
N ALA A 700 1.91 -20.96 -17.73
CA ALA A 700 2.95 -20.75 -18.74
C ALA A 700 2.36 -20.06 -19.97
N THR A 701 3.17 -19.21 -20.61
CA THR A 701 2.78 -18.49 -21.83
C THR A 701 2.38 -19.45 -22.94
N GLY A 702 1.19 -19.24 -23.51
CA GLY A 702 0.63 -20.07 -24.57
C GLY A 702 -0.02 -21.38 -24.11
N TYR A 703 -0.09 -21.61 -22.80
CA TYR A 703 -0.72 -22.80 -22.20
C TYR A 703 -1.94 -22.43 -21.36
N GLN A 704 -2.83 -23.41 -21.19
CA GLN A 704 -3.91 -23.32 -20.21
C GLN A 704 -3.33 -23.52 -18.81
N LYS A 705 -3.91 -22.85 -17.81
CA LYS A 705 -3.55 -23.01 -16.40
C LYS A 705 -3.74 -24.48 -15.98
N TYR A 706 -2.78 -25.02 -15.27
CA TYR A 706 -2.85 -26.36 -14.68
C TYR A 706 -2.94 -26.30 -13.17
N GLU A 707 -3.73 -27.17 -12.57
CA GLU A 707 -3.88 -27.30 -11.13
C GLU A 707 -3.79 -28.78 -10.71
N SER A 708 -2.92 -29.11 -9.76
CA SER A 708 -2.72 -30.48 -9.31
C SER A 708 -3.82 -30.91 -8.32
N SER A 709 -3.95 -32.22 -8.11
CA SER A 709 -4.54 -32.72 -6.89
C SER A 709 -3.69 -32.36 -5.67
N SER A 710 -4.30 -32.45 -4.49
CA SER A 710 -3.57 -32.22 -3.23
C SER A 710 -2.51 -33.28 -3.00
N MET A 711 -1.34 -32.89 -2.51
CA MET A 711 -0.23 -33.77 -2.19
C MET A 711 0.36 -33.45 -0.80
N GLY A 712 0.72 -34.48 -0.05
CA GLY A 712 1.29 -34.34 1.28
C GLY A 712 2.79 -34.08 1.23
N VAL A 713 3.27 -33.19 2.09
CA VAL A 713 4.68 -32.95 2.33
C VAL A 713 5.01 -33.34 3.76
N SER A 714 5.99 -34.20 3.93
CA SER A 714 6.51 -34.60 5.23
C SER A 714 7.91 -34.03 5.46
N GLY A 715 8.21 -33.69 6.71
CA GLY A 715 9.48 -33.07 7.06
C GLY A 715 10.70 -33.89 6.66
N ASN A 716 11.69 -33.24 6.06
CA ASN A 716 12.94 -33.83 5.51
C ASN A 716 12.74 -34.92 4.44
N GLN A 717 11.58 -34.97 3.79
CA GLN A 717 11.31 -35.88 2.69
C GLN A 717 11.06 -35.12 1.42
N ILE A 718 11.32 -35.78 0.27
CA ILE A 718 11.00 -35.25 -1.05
C ILE A 718 9.70 -35.93 -1.50
N THR A 719 8.69 -35.13 -1.75
CA THR A 719 7.48 -35.58 -2.42
C THR A 719 7.68 -35.40 -3.92
N TYR A 720 7.65 -36.49 -4.68
CA TYR A 720 7.74 -36.45 -6.15
C TYR A 720 6.35 -36.28 -6.74
N ALA A 721 6.12 -35.10 -7.35
CA ALA A 721 4.90 -34.84 -8.07
C ALA A 721 4.91 -35.54 -9.43
N GLU A 722 3.74 -35.96 -9.92
CA GLU A 722 3.58 -36.40 -11.29
C GLU A 722 4.04 -35.31 -12.27
N SER A 723 4.45 -35.71 -13.49
CA SER A 723 4.71 -34.75 -14.57
C SER A 723 3.41 -34.04 -14.94
N PHE A 724 3.35 -32.72 -14.78
CA PHE A 724 2.19 -31.94 -15.15
C PHE A 724 2.14 -31.72 -16.66
N LEU A 725 1.02 -32.11 -17.27
CA LEU A 725 0.82 -32.02 -18.71
C LEU A 725 0.03 -30.77 -19.07
N MET A 726 0.72 -29.75 -19.54
CA MET A 726 0.12 -28.47 -19.93
C MET A 726 -0.52 -28.55 -21.32
N VAL A 727 -1.76 -28.13 -21.43
CA VAL A 727 -2.48 -28.07 -22.72
C VAL A 727 -2.18 -26.74 -23.40
N SER A 728 -1.62 -26.79 -24.61
CA SER A 728 -1.38 -25.59 -25.42
C SER A 728 -2.70 -24.94 -25.84
N ARG A 729 -2.81 -23.62 -25.75
CA ARG A 729 -3.98 -22.86 -26.25
C ARG A 729 -4.14 -22.92 -27.77
N ALA A 730 -3.07 -23.19 -28.50
CA ALA A 730 -3.09 -23.39 -29.94
C ALA A 730 -3.54 -24.80 -30.33
N GLU A 731 -3.73 -25.71 -29.37
CA GLU A 731 -4.11 -27.09 -29.58
C GLU A 731 -5.58 -27.17 -29.99
N ALA A 732 -5.82 -27.56 -31.22
CA ALA A 732 -7.15 -27.76 -31.75
C ALA A 732 -7.47 -29.26 -31.78
N GLY A 733 -8.64 -29.67 -31.31
CA GLY A 733 -9.14 -31.02 -31.33
C GLY A 733 -9.91 -31.43 -30.08
N ASP A 734 -10.77 -32.43 -30.27
CA ASP A 734 -11.51 -33.01 -29.15
C ASP A 734 -10.70 -34.15 -28.53
N GLY A 735 -10.86 -34.30 -27.22
CA GLY A 735 -10.39 -35.45 -26.45
C GLY A 735 -11.56 -36.18 -25.82
N GLU A 736 -11.29 -37.36 -25.28
CA GLU A 736 -12.25 -38.15 -24.53
C GLU A 736 -11.94 -38.06 -23.01
N LEU A 737 -12.98 -37.84 -22.23
CA LEU A 737 -12.93 -37.95 -20.76
C LEU A 737 -13.86 -39.09 -20.35
N SER A 738 -13.31 -40.07 -19.64
CA SER A 738 -14.08 -41.23 -19.17
C SER A 738 -13.76 -41.51 -17.70
N GLY A 739 -14.60 -42.28 -17.04
CA GLY A 739 -14.38 -42.72 -15.66
C GLY A 739 -15.64 -43.32 -15.04
N ARG A 740 -15.56 -43.48 -13.71
CA ARG A 740 -16.63 -44.05 -12.90
C ARG A 740 -16.96 -43.13 -11.72
N PHE A 741 -18.19 -43.19 -11.26
CA PHE A 741 -18.63 -42.66 -9.99
C PHE A 741 -18.54 -43.77 -8.93
N ILE A 742 -17.66 -43.62 -7.96
CA ILE A 742 -17.27 -44.65 -7.05
C ILE A 742 -17.78 -44.35 -5.61
N HIS A 743 -18.42 -45.34 -4.99
CA HIS A 743 -18.82 -45.25 -3.59
C HIS A 743 -17.58 -45.35 -2.69
N SER A 744 -17.32 -44.34 -1.88
CA SER A 744 -16.12 -44.24 -1.05
C SER A 744 -15.87 -45.38 -0.12
N MET A 745 -16.92 -46.05 0.40
CA MET A 745 -16.81 -47.13 1.38
C MET A 745 -16.80 -48.54 0.76
N THR A 746 -17.29 -48.69 -0.43
CA THR A 746 -17.45 -50.02 -1.03
C THR A 746 -16.66 -50.25 -2.31
N GLY A 747 -16.11 -49.22 -2.89
CA GLY A 747 -15.41 -49.21 -4.20
C GLY A 747 -16.31 -49.54 -5.39
N GLY A 748 -17.61 -49.73 -5.15
CA GLY A 748 -18.57 -50.05 -6.21
C GLY A 748 -19.06 -48.84 -6.97
N ASN A 749 -19.57 -49.05 -8.20
CA ASN A 749 -20.14 -47.95 -8.97
C ASN A 749 -21.42 -47.42 -8.30
N ILE A 750 -21.63 -46.11 -8.41
CA ILE A 750 -22.85 -45.42 -7.97
C ILE A 750 -23.76 -45.25 -9.18
N GLU A 751 -24.94 -45.83 -9.16
CA GLU A 751 -25.94 -45.72 -10.21
C GLU A 751 -26.70 -44.36 -10.13
N ASN A 752 -27.23 -43.87 -11.26
CA ASN A 752 -28.07 -42.68 -11.35
C ASN A 752 -27.39 -41.38 -10.87
N VAL A 753 -26.10 -41.24 -11.12
CA VAL A 753 -25.36 -40.00 -10.81
C VAL A 753 -25.60 -38.95 -11.88
N THR A 754 -26.09 -37.78 -11.47
CA THR A 754 -26.15 -36.61 -12.33
C THR A 754 -24.79 -35.94 -12.36
N TYR A 755 -24.29 -35.63 -13.57
CA TYR A 755 -23.00 -34.96 -13.73
C TYR A 755 -23.12 -33.76 -14.67
N GLU A 756 -22.24 -32.76 -14.38
CA GLU A 756 -22.07 -31.56 -15.19
C GLU A 756 -20.59 -31.28 -15.38
N LEU A 757 -20.16 -31.17 -16.65
CA LEU A 757 -18.80 -30.75 -16.99
C LEU A 757 -18.80 -29.26 -17.30
N ARG A 758 -18.01 -28.48 -16.59
CA ARG A 758 -17.90 -27.04 -16.72
C ARG A 758 -16.50 -26.65 -17.14
N LYS A 759 -16.36 -25.56 -17.95
CA LYS A 759 -15.06 -25.09 -18.42
C LYS A 759 -14.31 -24.38 -17.30
N GLY A 760 -13.00 -24.66 -17.17
CA GLY A 760 -12.12 -24.12 -16.12
C GLY A 760 -12.12 -24.95 -14.84
N TRP A 761 -11.33 -24.50 -13.85
CA TRP A 761 -11.20 -25.19 -12.59
C TRP A 761 -12.01 -24.54 -11.48
N ASP A 762 -12.38 -25.39 -10.50
CA ASP A 762 -13.24 -25.04 -9.35
C ASP A 762 -14.56 -24.34 -9.77
N ASN A 763 -14.99 -24.59 -11.02
CA ASN A 763 -16.17 -23.97 -11.60
C ASN A 763 -17.42 -24.81 -11.30
N VAL A 764 -18.01 -24.63 -10.11
CA VAL A 764 -19.20 -25.37 -9.66
C VAL A 764 -20.53 -24.72 -10.07
N ILE A 765 -20.52 -23.46 -10.54
CA ILE A 765 -21.73 -22.67 -10.86
C ILE A 765 -21.70 -21.98 -12.23
N GLY A 766 -20.62 -22.09 -13.01
CA GLY A 766 -20.46 -21.41 -14.30
C GLY A 766 -21.13 -22.14 -15.47
N GLU A 767 -20.73 -21.81 -16.69
CA GLU A 767 -21.29 -22.38 -17.92
C GLU A 767 -21.03 -23.88 -18.02
N THR A 768 -22.10 -24.66 -18.29
CA THR A 768 -22.03 -26.11 -18.47
C THR A 768 -21.70 -26.44 -19.92
N VAL A 769 -20.63 -27.21 -20.12
CA VAL A 769 -20.18 -27.69 -21.45
C VAL A 769 -20.89 -29.01 -21.84
N LYS A 770 -21.04 -29.91 -20.88
CA LYS A 770 -21.74 -31.17 -20.98
C LYS A 770 -22.47 -31.49 -19.69
N GLU A 771 -23.60 -32.18 -19.81
CA GLU A 771 -24.36 -32.69 -18.66
C GLU A 771 -24.99 -34.03 -18.98
N GLY A 772 -25.32 -34.81 -17.98
CA GLY A 772 -25.99 -36.10 -18.13
C GLY A 772 -26.28 -36.80 -16.85
N VAL A 773 -26.88 -38.00 -17.00
CA VAL A 773 -27.10 -38.93 -15.90
C VAL A 773 -26.43 -40.25 -16.24
N SER A 774 -25.54 -40.72 -15.40
CA SER A 774 -24.92 -42.05 -15.52
C SER A 774 -25.78 -43.08 -14.84
N ALA A 775 -26.38 -43.97 -15.64
CA ALA A 775 -27.31 -44.99 -15.15
C ALA A 775 -26.59 -46.16 -14.43
N ASP A 776 -25.35 -46.44 -14.81
CA ASP A 776 -24.54 -47.59 -14.35
C ASP A 776 -23.28 -47.18 -13.58
N GLY A 777 -23.17 -45.90 -13.33
CA GLY A 777 -22.00 -45.35 -12.62
C GLY A 777 -20.77 -45.14 -13.49
N THR A 778 -20.91 -45.21 -14.84
CA THR A 778 -19.81 -44.94 -15.78
C THR A 778 -20.12 -43.70 -16.63
N TYR A 779 -19.12 -43.00 -17.10
CA TYR A 779 -19.30 -41.89 -18.02
C TYR A 779 -18.21 -41.82 -19.09
N THR A 780 -18.57 -41.32 -20.27
CA THR A 780 -17.65 -41.02 -21.35
C THR A 780 -18.12 -39.77 -22.09
N LEU A 781 -17.24 -38.78 -22.19
CA LEU A 781 -17.52 -37.46 -22.76
C LEU A 781 -16.47 -37.09 -23.81
N THR A 782 -16.92 -36.65 -24.98
CA THR A 782 -16.03 -36.06 -25.96
C THR A 782 -16.18 -34.54 -25.92
N VAL A 783 -15.09 -33.83 -25.64
CA VAL A 783 -15.04 -32.35 -25.46
C VAL A 783 -13.72 -31.81 -26.02
N PRO A 784 -13.64 -30.54 -26.38
CA PRO A 784 -12.39 -29.90 -26.78
C PRO A 784 -11.28 -30.09 -25.72
N ALA A 785 -10.03 -30.17 -26.17
CA ALA A 785 -8.89 -30.18 -25.24
C ALA A 785 -8.91 -28.94 -24.34
N GLY A 786 -8.71 -29.14 -23.04
CA GLY A 786 -8.80 -28.04 -22.07
C GLY A 786 -8.91 -28.49 -20.63
N ASN A 787 -9.11 -27.51 -19.77
CA ASN A 787 -9.30 -27.69 -18.33
C ASN A 787 -10.79 -27.58 -18.00
N TYR A 788 -11.27 -28.49 -17.16
CA TYR A 788 -12.68 -28.59 -16.80
C TYR A 788 -12.86 -28.94 -15.32
N THR A 789 -14.03 -28.60 -14.79
CA THR A 789 -14.52 -29.11 -13.51
C THR A 789 -15.66 -30.09 -13.79
N LEU A 790 -15.54 -31.32 -13.33
CA LEU A 790 -16.59 -32.32 -13.37
C LEU A 790 -17.30 -32.33 -12.02
N ASN A 791 -18.56 -31.90 -12.01
CA ASN A 791 -19.43 -31.92 -10.84
C ASN A 791 -20.29 -33.19 -10.89
N ALA A 792 -20.46 -33.86 -9.75
CA ALA A 792 -21.29 -35.05 -9.62
C ALA A 792 -22.23 -34.91 -8.42
N SER A 793 -23.49 -35.31 -8.61
CA SER A 793 -24.50 -35.28 -7.55
C SER A 793 -25.43 -36.49 -7.61
N ASN A 794 -25.85 -36.97 -6.46
CA ASN A 794 -26.82 -38.04 -6.27
C ASN A 794 -27.52 -37.80 -4.93
N GLU A 795 -28.80 -38.18 -4.79
CA GLU A 795 -29.61 -37.88 -3.60
C GLU A 795 -29.10 -38.55 -2.33
N ASP A 796 -28.44 -39.68 -2.45
CA ASP A 796 -27.91 -40.48 -1.33
C ASP A 796 -26.44 -40.18 -1.01
N PHE A 797 -25.79 -39.28 -1.78
CA PHE A 797 -24.36 -39.00 -1.67
C PHE A 797 -24.08 -37.49 -1.56
N VAL A 798 -23.00 -37.15 -0.89
CA VAL A 798 -22.46 -35.80 -0.87
C VAL A 798 -21.98 -35.44 -2.29
N SER A 799 -22.41 -34.29 -2.81
CA SER A 799 -21.96 -33.84 -4.12
C SER A 799 -20.44 -33.68 -4.16
N ALA A 800 -19.83 -34.17 -5.22
CA ALA A 800 -18.39 -34.11 -5.43
C ALA A 800 -18.06 -33.28 -6.69
N HIS A 801 -16.89 -32.69 -6.72
CA HIS A 801 -16.32 -32.09 -7.91
C HIS A 801 -14.84 -32.38 -8.00
N ILE A 802 -14.35 -32.58 -9.23
CA ILE A 802 -12.94 -32.79 -9.52
C ILE A 802 -12.50 -31.91 -10.68
N ASN A 803 -11.27 -31.46 -10.65
CA ASN A 803 -10.64 -30.79 -11.78
C ASN A 803 -10.00 -31.81 -12.70
N VAL A 804 -10.24 -31.65 -14.00
CA VAL A 804 -9.78 -32.60 -15.03
C VAL A 804 -9.14 -31.88 -16.21
N VAL A 805 -8.07 -32.47 -16.76
CA VAL A 805 -7.42 -32.02 -18.00
C VAL A 805 -7.79 -32.99 -19.10
N VAL A 806 -8.38 -32.47 -20.19
CA VAL A 806 -8.68 -33.26 -21.41
C VAL A 806 -7.64 -32.94 -22.47
N GLN A 807 -6.92 -33.95 -22.92
CA GLN A 807 -5.89 -33.82 -23.96
C GLN A 807 -6.51 -34.07 -25.33
N ALA A 808 -6.08 -33.32 -26.35
CA ALA A 808 -6.53 -33.55 -27.72
C ALA A 808 -6.16 -34.93 -28.22
N ASN A 809 -7.08 -35.61 -28.90
CA ASN A 809 -6.91 -36.94 -29.51
C ASN A 809 -6.47 -38.04 -28.53
N ALA A 810 -6.74 -37.87 -27.23
CA ALA A 810 -6.42 -38.83 -26.19
C ALA A 810 -7.63 -39.09 -25.29
N CYS A 811 -7.62 -40.22 -24.59
CA CYS A 811 -8.59 -40.52 -23.52
C CYS A 811 -7.96 -40.14 -22.18
N SER A 812 -8.65 -39.30 -21.42
CA SER A 812 -8.31 -38.93 -20.04
C SER A 812 -9.26 -39.73 -19.13
N GLU A 813 -8.71 -40.63 -18.32
CA GLU A 813 -9.51 -41.41 -17.37
C GLU A 813 -9.48 -40.75 -16.00
N ARG A 814 -10.68 -40.52 -15.43
CA ARG A 814 -10.84 -39.91 -14.11
C ARG A 814 -12.06 -40.47 -13.39
N ASP A 815 -11.83 -41.13 -12.25
CA ASP A 815 -12.88 -41.59 -11.36
C ASP A 815 -13.28 -40.50 -10.39
N VAL A 816 -14.56 -40.44 -10.03
CA VAL A 816 -15.11 -39.51 -9.05
C VAL A 816 -15.61 -40.28 -7.83
N THR A 817 -14.93 -40.13 -6.73
CA THR A 817 -15.34 -40.78 -5.47
C THR A 817 -16.37 -39.90 -4.76
N MET A 818 -17.49 -40.48 -4.32
CA MET A 818 -18.56 -39.83 -3.58
C MET A 818 -18.84 -40.53 -2.26
N SER A 819 -19.01 -39.77 -1.20
CA SER A 819 -19.33 -40.24 0.13
C SER A 819 -20.83 -40.27 0.39
N PRO A 820 -21.40 -41.35 0.98
CA PRO A 820 -22.82 -41.39 1.26
C PRO A 820 -23.23 -40.37 2.32
N THR A 821 -24.44 -39.82 2.21
CA THR A 821 -25.00 -38.86 3.17
C THR A 821 -25.50 -39.55 4.46
N ASN A 822 -25.91 -40.82 4.34
CA ASN A 822 -26.40 -41.62 5.48
C ASN A 822 -25.39 -42.73 5.83
N ILE A 823 -24.40 -42.40 6.65
CA ILE A 823 -23.51 -43.37 7.21
C ILE A 823 -24.19 -43.92 8.50
N SER A 824 -24.82 -45.10 8.40
CA SER A 824 -25.51 -45.71 9.55
C SER A 824 -24.53 -46.35 10.50
N ALA A 825 -24.12 -45.61 11.51
CA ALA A 825 -23.78 -46.18 12.81
C ALA A 825 -23.64 -45.06 13.83
N GLY A 826 -24.41 -45.04 14.88
CA GLY A 826 -24.17 -44.36 16.15
C GLY A 826 -23.63 -42.93 16.12
N ASP A 827 -24.03 -42.20 15.24
CA ASP A 827 -24.59 -40.85 15.14
C ASP A 827 -23.86 -39.63 15.63
N GLU A 828 -22.64 -39.59 16.13
CA GLU A 828 -22.04 -38.26 16.48
C GLU A 828 -20.58 -38.11 15.97
N GLY A 829 -20.38 -37.13 15.12
CA GLY A 829 -19.06 -36.59 14.79
C GLY A 829 -18.28 -37.35 13.73
N LEU A 830 -18.91 -37.67 12.62
CA LEU A 830 -18.29 -38.42 11.52
C LEU A 830 -17.33 -37.56 10.70
N LEU A 831 -16.09 -38.01 10.64
CA LEU A 831 -15.09 -37.55 9.66
C LEU A 831 -14.70 -38.75 8.79
N GLN A 832 -14.93 -38.67 7.49
CA GLN A 832 -14.48 -39.64 6.52
C GLN A 832 -13.30 -39.07 5.74
N ILE A 833 -12.22 -39.84 5.67
CA ILE A 833 -11.01 -39.50 4.92
C ILE A 833 -10.92 -40.48 3.76
N VAL A 834 -10.92 -39.94 2.55
CA VAL A 834 -10.87 -40.71 1.31
C VAL A 834 -9.56 -40.41 0.60
N LEU A 835 -8.71 -41.42 0.47
CA LEU A 835 -7.43 -41.36 -0.19
C LEU A 835 -7.62 -41.89 -1.62
N THR A 836 -7.26 -41.03 -2.61
CA THR A 836 -7.24 -41.41 -4.04
C THR A 836 -5.88 -41.08 -4.63
N TRP A 837 -5.41 -41.87 -5.57
CA TRP A 837 -4.11 -41.68 -6.22
C TRP A 837 -4.18 -41.99 -7.70
N GLY A 838 -3.07 -41.98 -8.42
CA GLY A 838 -2.97 -42.25 -9.84
C GLY A 838 -2.75 -43.74 -10.17
N GLU A 839 -2.23 -44.02 -11.35
CA GLU A 839 -1.90 -45.40 -11.80
C GLU A 839 -0.75 -46.00 -10.96
N THR A 840 0.13 -45.17 -10.50
CA THR A 840 1.32 -45.53 -9.70
C THR A 840 1.40 -44.69 -8.42
N PRO A 841 1.61 -45.28 -7.22
CA PRO A 841 1.84 -46.73 -6.98
C PRO A 841 0.57 -47.56 -7.19
N ARG A 842 0.76 -48.87 -7.33
CA ARG A 842 -0.37 -49.81 -7.48
C ARG A 842 -1.20 -49.88 -6.22
N ASP A 843 -0.56 -49.77 -5.08
CA ASP A 843 -1.13 -49.93 -3.77
C ASP A 843 -0.59 -48.83 -2.85
N LEU A 844 -1.49 -48.18 -2.08
CA LEU A 844 -1.15 -47.08 -1.18
C LEU A 844 -1.93 -47.24 0.11
N ASP A 845 -1.24 -47.66 1.17
CA ASP A 845 -1.83 -47.93 2.48
C ASP A 845 -1.98 -46.66 3.29
N SER A 846 -3.17 -46.38 3.79
CA SER A 846 -3.41 -45.30 4.76
C SER A 846 -3.12 -45.74 6.19
N HIS A 847 -2.65 -44.84 7.00
CA HIS A 847 -2.39 -45.03 8.42
C HIS A 847 -3.04 -43.90 9.23
N LEU A 848 -4.08 -44.19 9.99
CA LEU A 848 -4.72 -43.24 10.88
C LEU A 848 -4.29 -43.49 12.32
N LEU A 849 -3.66 -42.51 12.95
CA LEU A 849 -3.34 -42.49 14.36
C LEU A 849 -4.19 -41.43 15.07
N GLY A 850 -4.77 -41.80 16.22
CA GLY A 850 -5.56 -40.86 16.99
C GLY A 850 -5.73 -41.30 18.43
N PRO A 851 -6.25 -40.43 19.31
CA PRO A 851 -6.53 -40.79 20.70
C PRO A 851 -7.69 -41.76 20.78
N ALA A 852 -7.58 -42.78 21.67
CA ALA A 852 -8.62 -43.76 21.96
C ALA A 852 -9.58 -43.30 23.07
N ASP A 853 -9.21 -42.27 23.85
CA ASP A 853 -9.98 -41.71 24.95
C ASP A 853 -9.96 -40.19 24.99
N GLU A 854 -10.86 -39.57 25.81
CA GLU A 854 -10.94 -38.11 25.96
C GLU A 854 -9.71 -37.49 26.59
N ASN A 855 -8.95 -38.25 27.41
CA ASN A 855 -7.76 -37.73 28.07
C ASN A 855 -6.54 -37.73 27.15
N GLY A 856 -6.56 -38.55 26.08
CA GLY A 856 -5.46 -38.72 25.16
C GLY A 856 -4.29 -39.49 25.79
N ASP A 857 -4.59 -40.36 26.76
CA ASP A 857 -3.60 -41.23 27.42
C ASP A 857 -3.37 -42.48 26.59
N ASP A 858 -4.36 -42.92 25.82
CA ASP A 858 -4.31 -44.09 24.94
C ASP A 858 -4.50 -43.67 23.46
N TYR A 859 -3.77 -44.34 22.54
CA TYR A 859 -3.78 -44.08 21.12
C TYR A 859 -4.08 -45.32 20.32
N PHE A 860 -4.85 -45.17 19.25
CA PHE A 860 -5.09 -46.22 18.27
C PHE A 860 -4.29 -45.98 16.98
N HIS A 861 -4.12 -47.07 16.22
CA HIS A 861 -3.51 -47.07 14.90
C HIS A 861 -4.35 -47.94 13.97
N VAL A 862 -5.13 -47.30 13.09
CA VAL A 862 -5.94 -47.98 12.06
C VAL A 862 -5.15 -48.00 10.76
N TYR A 863 -5.01 -49.21 10.17
CA TYR A 863 -4.33 -49.49 8.92
C TYR A 863 -4.75 -50.88 8.39
N TYR A 864 -4.24 -51.31 7.22
CA TYR A 864 -4.67 -52.54 6.55
C TYR A 864 -4.64 -53.83 7.42
N ARG A 865 -3.75 -53.92 8.43
CA ARG A 865 -3.69 -55.08 9.33
C ARG A 865 -4.57 -54.96 10.55
N ASP A 866 -4.87 -53.77 11.01
CA ASP A 866 -5.72 -53.48 12.14
C ASP A 866 -6.73 -52.43 11.78
N LYS A 867 -7.83 -52.90 11.18
CA LYS A 867 -8.81 -52.04 10.50
C LYS A 867 -9.79 -51.33 11.42
N ASN A 868 -9.82 -51.66 12.74
CA ASN A 868 -10.78 -51.13 13.70
C ASN A 868 -10.11 -50.57 14.93
N ALA A 869 -10.49 -49.40 15.35
CA ALA A 869 -10.19 -48.87 16.68
C ALA A 869 -11.43 -48.93 17.58
N TYR A 870 -11.24 -49.26 18.82
CA TYR A 870 -12.33 -49.39 19.80
C TYR A 870 -12.10 -48.49 21.00
N SER A 871 -13.18 -47.94 21.57
CA SER A 871 -13.17 -47.28 22.87
C SER A 871 -13.01 -48.28 24.00
N GLU A 872 -12.78 -47.85 25.24
CA GLU A 872 -12.76 -48.70 26.44
C GLU A 872 -14.08 -49.49 26.63
N ASP A 873 -15.20 -48.93 26.18
CA ASP A 873 -16.52 -49.56 26.22
C ASP A 873 -16.75 -50.58 25.10
N GLY A 874 -15.80 -50.74 24.17
CA GLY A 874 -15.85 -51.69 23.06
C GLY A 874 -16.60 -51.17 21.80
N ASP A 875 -16.94 -49.90 21.76
CA ASP A 875 -17.53 -49.27 20.56
C ASP A 875 -16.45 -48.93 19.53
N VAL A 876 -16.76 -49.13 18.26
CA VAL A 876 -15.85 -48.75 17.16
C VAL A 876 -15.78 -47.24 17.08
N ILE A 877 -14.59 -46.66 17.25
CA ILE A 877 -14.34 -45.22 17.17
C ILE A 877 -13.69 -44.78 15.84
N ALA A 878 -12.99 -45.69 15.17
CA ALA A 878 -12.48 -45.50 13.82
C ALA A 878 -12.36 -46.84 13.07
N ASN A 879 -12.45 -46.79 11.73
CA ASN A 879 -12.40 -47.98 10.88
C ASN A 879 -11.78 -47.64 9.51
N LEU A 880 -10.96 -48.54 8.96
CA LEU A 880 -10.60 -48.60 7.57
C LEU A 880 -11.72 -49.30 6.79
N ASP A 881 -12.62 -48.53 6.21
CA ASP A 881 -13.82 -49.02 5.53
C ASP A 881 -13.51 -49.76 4.23
N LEU A 882 -12.62 -49.18 3.43
CA LEU A 882 -12.18 -49.72 2.17
C LEU A 882 -10.66 -49.68 2.09
N ASP A 883 -10.06 -50.83 1.79
CA ASP A 883 -8.64 -51.06 1.56
C ASP A 883 -8.50 -51.51 0.11
N ASP A 884 -8.12 -50.57 -0.79
CA ASP A 884 -7.97 -50.85 -2.19
C ASP A 884 -6.51 -51.14 -2.53
N THR A 885 -6.25 -52.34 -3.01
CA THR A 885 -4.91 -52.83 -3.37
C THR A 885 -4.62 -52.70 -4.89
N SER A 886 -5.43 -51.93 -5.58
CA SER A 886 -5.30 -51.63 -7.01
C SER A 886 -5.09 -50.16 -7.28
N SER A 887 -4.52 -49.80 -8.45
CA SER A 887 -4.30 -48.40 -8.83
C SER A 887 -5.56 -47.54 -8.76
N TYR A 888 -5.41 -46.26 -8.49
CA TYR A 888 -6.40 -45.16 -8.41
C TYR A 888 -7.19 -45.09 -7.09
N GLY A 889 -7.24 -46.10 -6.24
CA GLY A 889 -8.06 -46.09 -5.02
C GLY A 889 -9.57 -46.21 -5.29
N PRO A 890 -10.44 -45.79 -4.41
CA PRO A 890 -10.15 -45.11 -3.15
C PRO A 890 -9.77 -46.03 -1.99
N GLU A 891 -8.98 -45.53 -1.07
CA GLU A 891 -8.89 -46.10 0.28
C GLU A 891 -9.59 -45.17 1.26
N THR A 892 -10.44 -45.73 2.13
CA THR A 892 -11.34 -44.90 2.95
C THR A 892 -11.25 -45.29 4.42
N THR A 893 -11.01 -44.30 5.24
CA THR A 893 -11.00 -44.43 6.70
C THR A 893 -12.03 -43.50 7.33
N THR A 894 -12.86 -44.04 8.23
CA THR A 894 -13.89 -43.25 8.94
C THR A 894 -13.57 -43.14 10.43
N ILE A 895 -13.68 -41.94 11.00
CA ILE A 895 -13.67 -41.66 12.44
C ILE A 895 -15.12 -41.47 12.86
N TYR A 896 -15.66 -42.42 13.65
CA TYR A 896 -17.05 -42.37 14.14
C TYR A 896 -17.20 -41.56 15.44
N LYS A 897 -16.10 -41.42 16.20
CA LYS A 897 -16.10 -40.62 17.42
C LYS A 897 -14.79 -39.86 17.50
N GLY A 898 -14.89 -38.53 17.41
CA GLY A 898 -13.77 -37.64 17.58
C GLY A 898 -13.72 -37.00 18.95
N PHE A 899 -12.50 -36.76 19.47
CA PHE A 899 -12.29 -36.10 20.76
C PHE A 899 -11.88 -34.63 20.54
N THR A 900 -12.65 -33.70 21.11
CA THR A 900 -12.43 -32.26 20.91
C THR A 900 -11.07 -31.80 21.43
N GLY A 901 -10.31 -31.01 20.62
CA GLY A 901 -9.00 -30.50 20.99
C GLY A 901 -7.87 -31.51 20.92
N ARG A 902 -8.12 -32.69 20.32
CA ARG A 902 -7.12 -33.77 20.15
C ARG A 902 -6.60 -33.77 18.69
N LYS A 903 -5.38 -34.28 18.55
CA LYS A 903 -4.71 -34.38 17.24
C LYS A 903 -4.86 -35.79 16.68
N TYR A 904 -5.20 -35.84 15.40
CA TYR A 904 -5.19 -37.05 14.58
C TYR A 904 -4.12 -36.90 13.51
N SER A 905 -3.47 -37.99 13.12
CA SER A 905 -2.52 -38.04 12.01
C SER A 905 -2.98 -39.11 11.02
N PHE A 906 -3.01 -38.72 9.73
CA PHE A 906 -3.39 -39.59 8.63
C PHE A 906 -2.25 -39.65 7.61
#